data_c90d38f6cb5bf0723c4c92826b52ebc2
#
_entry.id   c90d38f6cb5bf0723c4c92826b52ebc2
#
_cell.length_a   1.000
_cell.length_b   1.000
_cell.length_c   1.000
_cell.angle_alpha   90.00
_cell.angle_beta   90.00
_cell.angle_gamma   90.00
#
_symmetry.space_group_name_H-M   'P 1'
#
loop_
_entity.id
_entity.type
_entity.pdbx_description
1 polymer ?
#
loop_
_entity_poly.entity_id
_entity_poly.type
_entity_poly.pdbx_seq_one_letter_code
_entity_poly.pdbx_strand_id
1 'polypeptide(L)'
;MKHVLSAFSAVLRIVPQTVFRRSTAVLAILVAAAASLAAHAQTGEWAWMGGSSVLTHQSSGEKGQPGVYGTQGQPSAANIPGGRLGAVSWTDKDGNFWLFGGGGLDSAETFGFLNDLWEFDPSTKEWTWVSGSNTIPAFNGGQPGIYGQQGTPAATNTPGGRSGAEGSTDANGNLWLFGGAGFDAVGTNGNLNDLWEFSPSTREWTWVGGSSNLGVNGTVPGVYGTLGSLTAGSFPGSRNNGAAWTSKDGSLWLFGGYGGSTPGQFGPLNDLWRYVPSTNQWAWMGGSSTTLQPGVYGQLGTPAPGNVPGARESAGAWVDNDGNFWLFGGTGFALVGSADAEGDLNDLWKFDPTTTEWAWMSGSNTLPNSCPGGGICNWPGVYGTLGTAAAGNTPGSRASTVTWTNQDGTLWLFGGNGSDANNVPGFLNDFWKFDPAASEWTWMGGSSMVGAGGATAGVYGTLGTPAAGNLPGSRTEGVAWTDIYGNFWLFGGSGSDAQAVIGYLNDLWETTPVMVTATPTLSPASGTYTTAQTVTISDSTSGAVIYYTTDGSIPTPSSTKYIGPITVSTETIHAIATAANYVSSGVASAMYTIQLTAAMPAFSPAAGTYTTAQTVTISDATPGALIYYTTDGSTPTTSSTKYTGPITVSSTETIHAIATAANYVSSAVASAMYTIQLTAAMPAFSPAAGTYTTAQTVTISDATPGALIYYTLDGTNPTTSSTKYTGPITISSTQTIHAIAAASSYSNSAVASATYTIQPPPTFAFAGSPSSLTVASGSQGTVTLTVTPQNGFDSTVSFACTGLQPSVSCTFSPATVTPSGTGAVTTQLTLSASTGTGSLRWNSRPLFPAAPLALAVGFLWLGKRRRVWMVLLLAMTFAGAGMLTACGGGSPSQPSSPNVPATSTVTVNATSGSIQQSATVTLTVN
;
A
#
# COMPACT_ATOMS: atom_id res chain seq x y z
N MET A 1 -29.63 -29.26 22.71
CA MET A 1 -30.15 -29.46 24.04
C MET A 1 -31.11 -30.65 24.20
N LYS A 2 -32.03 -30.98 23.27
CA LYS A 2 -32.94 -32.15 23.43
C LYS A 2 -32.30 -33.53 23.24
N HIS A 3 -31.15 -33.65 22.56
CA HIS A 3 -30.45 -34.94 22.38
C HIS A 3 -29.39 -35.27 23.44
N VAL A 4 -28.97 -34.29 24.24
CA VAL A 4 -28.04 -34.49 25.35
C VAL A 4 -28.75 -34.97 26.61
N LEU A 5 -30.02 -34.60 26.76
CA LEU A 5 -30.89 -35.04 27.89
C LEU A 5 -31.34 -36.51 27.80
N SER A 6 -31.33 -37.11 26.60
CA SER A 6 -31.74 -38.51 26.41
C SER A 6 -30.63 -39.53 26.74
N ALA A 7 -29.36 -39.10 26.56
CA ALA A 7 -28.18 -39.97 26.91
C ALA A 7 -27.90 -40.02 28.41
N PHE A 8 -28.30 -39.01 29.17
CA PHE A 8 -28.12 -38.93 30.62
C PHE A 8 -29.12 -39.82 31.40
N SER A 9 -30.29 -40.14 30.82
CA SER A 9 -31.31 -40.97 31.48
C SER A 9 -30.96 -42.47 31.48
N ALA A 10 -30.05 -42.91 30.64
CA ALA A 10 -29.67 -44.33 30.55
C ALA A 10 -28.51 -44.75 31.49
N VAL A 11 -27.71 -43.79 31.95
CA VAL A 11 -26.55 -44.05 32.86
C VAL A 11 -26.99 -44.00 34.34
N LEU A 12 -28.15 -43.46 34.67
CA LEU A 12 -28.61 -43.23 36.04
C LEU A 12 -29.19 -44.47 36.76
N ARG A 13 -29.20 -45.67 36.16
CA ARG A 13 -29.81 -46.88 36.75
C ARG A 13 -28.84 -47.89 37.35
N ILE A 14 -27.53 -47.61 37.46
CA ILE A 14 -26.56 -48.64 37.89
C ILE A 14 -25.67 -48.22 39.08
N VAL A 15 -25.90 -47.09 39.78
CA VAL A 15 -25.05 -46.65 40.90
C VAL A 15 -25.89 -46.49 42.22
N PRO A 16 -25.44 -46.98 43.38
CA PRO A 16 -26.19 -46.86 44.63
C PRO A 16 -26.35 -45.44 45.15
N GLN A 17 -27.51 -45.09 45.62
CA GLN A 17 -27.97 -43.75 46.03
C GLN A 17 -27.16 -43.01 47.11
N THR A 18 -26.24 -43.64 47.80
CA THR A 18 -25.44 -43.01 48.88
C THR A 18 -24.18 -42.30 48.38
N VAL A 19 -23.70 -42.59 47.19
CA VAL A 19 -22.56 -41.89 46.56
C VAL A 19 -23.03 -40.65 45.78
N PHE A 20 -24.29 -40.60 45.38
CA PHE A 20 -24.86 -39.56 44.53
C PHE A 20 -25.01 -38.18 45.20
N ARG A 21 -25.25 -38.14 46.52
CA ARG A 21 -25.46 -36.84 47.23
C ARG A 21 -24.18 -36.05 47.46
N ARG A 22 -23.01 -36.68 47.45
CA ARG A 22 -21.71 -35.94 47.56
C ARG A 22 -21.15 -35.51 46.22
N SER A 23 -21.44 -36.26 45.17
CA SER A 23 -20.93 -35.94 43.81
C SER A 23 -21.74 -34.85 43.12
N THR A 24 -23.06 -34.76 43.32
CA THR A 24 -23.91 -33.69 42.81
C THR A 24 -23.65 -32.35 43.50
N ALA A 25 -23.34 -32.33 44.78
CA ALA A 25 -22.97 -31.12 45.49
C ALA A 25 -21.59 -30.59 45.01
N VAL A 26 -20.65 -31.47 44.77
CA VAL A 26 -19.31 -31.10 44.25
C VAL A 26 -19.39 -30.64 42.78
N LEU A 27 -20.21 -31.29 41.97
CA LEU A 27 -20.44 -30.86 40.56
C LEU A 27 -21.22 -29.56 40.49
N ALA A 28 -22.21 -29.34 41.37
CA ALA A 28 -22.94 -28.08 41.44
C ALA A 28 -22.03 -26.95 42.00
N ILE A 29 -21.14 -27.21 42.93
CA ILE A 29 -20.15 -26.24 43.40
C ILE A 29 -19.09 -25.98 42.35
N LEU A 30 -18.65 -26.99 41.59
CA LEU A 30 -17.71 -26.79 40.48
C LEU A 30 -18.35 -26.06 39.29
N VAL A 31 -19.60 -26.30 38.96
CA VAL A 31 -20.36 -25.59 37.94
C VAL A 31 -20.67 -24.16 38.39
N ALA A 32 -21.02 -23.94 39.65
CA ALA A 32 -21.21 -22.61 40.24
C ALA A 32 -19.90 -21.85 40.36
N ALA A 33 -18.82 -22.54 40.75
CA ALA A 33 -17.47 -21.93 40.75
C ALA A 33 -16.93 -21.65 39.34
N ALA A 34 -17.19 -22.51 38.35
CA ALA A 34 -16.87 -22.27 36.98
C ALA A 34 -17.72 -21.14 36.34
N ALA A 35 -19.00 -21.07 36.70
CA ALA A 35 -19.86 -19.95 36.31
C ALA A 35 -19.48 -18.63 37.01
N SER A 36 -19.05 -18.67 38.25
CA SER A 36 -18.53 -17.49 38.96
C SER A 36 -17.15 -17.06 38.43
N LEU A 37 -16.27 -18.01 38.10
CA LEU A 37 -14.99 -17.71 37.44
C LEU A 37 -15.18 -17.19 36.02
N ALA A 38 -16.14 -17.67 35.25
CA ALA A 38 -16.48 -17.14 33.95
C ALA A 38 -17.16 -15.76 34.04
N ALA A 39 -17.94 -15.46 35.09
CA ALA A 39 -18.54 -14.16 35.32
C ALA A 39 -17.54 -13.13 35.88
N HIS A 40 -16.42 -13.55 36.47
CA HIS A 40 -15.37 -12.63 36.98
C HIS A 40 -14.29 -12.31 35.94
N ALA A 41 -14.30 -12.97 34.80
CA ALA A 41 -13.25 -12.82 33.77
C ALA A 41 -13.53 -11.72 32.71
N GLN A 42 -14.62 -10.97 32.81
CA GLN A 42 -15.05 -10.09 31.69
C GLN A 42 -15.29 -8.62 32.03
N THR A 43 -15.13 -8.18 33.28
CA THR A 43 -15.28 -6.76 33.63
C THR A 43 -14.03 -6.26 34.31
N GLY A 44 -13.43 -5.19 33.75
CA GLY A 44 -12.41 -4.42 34.48
C GLY A 44 -12.99 -3.97 35.80
N GLU A 45 -12.24 -4.17 36.88
CA GLU A 45 -12.69 -3.75 38.19
C GLU A 45 -12.48 -2.26 38.36
N TRP A 46 -13.51 -1.55 38.82
CA TRP A 46 -13.39 -0.14 39.17
C TRP A 46 -12.77 0.05 40.53
N ALA A 47 -11.92 1.04 40.66
CA ALA A 47 -11.39 1.53 41.92
C ALA A 47 -11.82 2.97 42.15
N TRP A 48 -12.42 3.27 43.28
CA TRP A 48 -12.64 4.65 43.73
C TRP A 48 -11.31 5.23 44.22
N MET A 49 -10.78 6.24 43.54
CA MET A 49 -9.44 6.77 43.72
C MET A 49 -9.40 8.06 44.54
N GLY A 50 -10.51 8.79 44.64
CA GLY A 50 -10.55 10.08 45.32
C GLY A 50 -11.93 10.70 45.31
N GLY A 51 -12.07 11.84 45.97
CA GLY A 51 -13.32 12.56 46.06
C GLY A 51 -14.30 11.96 47.09
N SER A 52 -15.51 12.43 47.08
CA SER A 52 -16.52 12.01 48.03
C SER A 52 -17.45 10.95 47.44
N SER A 53 -17.74 9.92 48.23
CA SER A 53 -18.76 8.90 47.88
C SER A 53 -20.19 9.37 48.18
N VAL A 54 -20.35 10.53 48.86
CA VAL A 54 -21.69 11.10 49.20
C VAL A 54 -21.72 12.57 48.92
N LEU A 55 -22.88 13.03 48.47
CA LEU A 55 -23.11 14.46 48.22
C LEU A 55 -23.71 15.14 49.48
N THR A 56 -23.20 16.33 49.75
CA THR A 56 -23.76 17.17 50.83
C THR A 56 -24.70 18.25 50.25
N HIS A 57 -25.69 18.62 51.02
CA HIS A 57 -26.53 19.78 50.69
C HIS A 57 -25.77 21.05 51.03
N GLN A 58 -25.66 21.92 50.01
CA GLN A 58 -25.04 23.23 50.24
C GLN A 58 -26.07 24.27 50.69
N SER A 59 -25.59 25.39 51.21
CA SER A 59 -26.44 26.50 51.61
C SER A 59 -27.22 27.10 50.46
N SER A 60 -26.73 26.94 49.23
CA SER A 60 -27.38 27.36 47.99
C SER A 60 -28.55 26.46 47.56
N GLY A 61 -28.72 25.29 48.20
CA GLY A 61 -29.72 24.27 47.80
C GLY A 61 -29.17 23.24 46.79
N GLU A 62 -27.99 23.49 46.22
CA GLU A 62 -27.32 22.52 45.34
C GLU A 62 -26.70 21.37 46.15
N LYS A 63 -26.45 20.24 45.50
CA LYS A 63 -25.84 19.08 46.12
C LYS A 63 -24.49 18.80 45.46
N GLY A 64 -23.44 18.78 46.24
CA GLY A 64 -22.08 18.54 45.74
C GLY A 64 -21.05 18.75 46.84
N GLN A 65 -19.79 18.61 46.46
CA GLN A 65 -18.66 18.87 47.34
C GLN A 65 -17.90 20.11 46.84
N PRO A 66 -17.55 21.08 47.74
CA PRO A 66 -16.69 22.21 47.36
C PRO A 66 -15.27 21.73 47.02
N GLY A 67 -14.55 22.50 46.20
CA GLY A 67 -13.15 22.26 45.87
C GLY A 67 -12.22 22.54 47.07
N VAL A 68 -11.17 21.71 47.20
CA VAL A 68 -10.07 21.96 48.15
C VAL A 68 -8.82 22.33 47.36
N TYR A 69 -8.47 23.59 47.35
CA TYR A 69 -7.48 24.15 46.43
C TYR A 69 -6.03 24.13 46.89
N GLY A 70 -5.78 24.16 48.19
CA GLY A 70 -4.43 24.25 48.75
C GLY A 70 -3.67 25.51 48.33
N THR A 71 -2.36 25.35 48.09
CA THR A 71 -1.53 26.45 47.57
C THR A 71 -1.37 26.30 46.04
N GLN A 72 -1.64 27.38 45.31
CA GLN A 72 -1.53 27.36 43.85
C GLN A 72 -0.13 26.90 43.38
N GLY A 73 -0.11 26.02 42.43
CA GLY A 73 1.11 25.42 41.86
C GLY A 73 1.78 24.36 42.73
N GLN A 74 1.17 23.98 43.87
CA GLN A 74 1.70 22.93 44.75
C GLN A 74 0.80 21.67 44.73
N PRO A 75 1.33 20.51 44.36
CA PRO A 75 0.59 19.25 44.41
C PRO A 75 0.34 18.85 45.88
N SER A 76 -0.80 18.21 46.12
CA SER A 76 -1.12 17.68 47.45
C SER A 76 -2.21 16.62 47.36
N ALA A 77 -2.06 15.57 48.17
CA ALA A 77 -3.09 14.54 48.32
C ALA A 77 -4.40 15.05 48.93
N ALA A 78 -4.41 16.24 49.53
CA ALA A 78 -5.60 16.89 50.08
C ALA A 78 -6.32 17.79 49.03
N ASN A 79 -5.63 18.14 47.93
CA ASN A 79 -6.23 18.92 46.88
C ASN A 79 -7.24 18.10 46.12
N ILE A 80 -8.37 18.72 45.78
CA ILE A 80 -9.35 18.09 44.90
C ILE A 80 -10.25 19.15 44.26
N PRO A 81 -10.53 19.06 42.95
CA PRO A 81 -11.50 19.93 42.32
C PRO A 81 -12.90 19.76 42.92
N GLY A 82 -13.69 20.85 42.95
CA GLY A 82 -15.09 20.78 43.38
C GLY A 82 -15.95 19.96 42.44
N GLY A 83 -17.09 19.50 42.95
CA GLY A 83 -18.08 18.75 42.15
C GLY A 83 -18.54 19.62 40.96
N ARG A 84 -18.44 19.02 39.73
CA ARG A 84 -18.65 19.77 38.51
C ARG A 84 -19.11 18.89 37.35
N LEU A 85 -19.75 19.49 36.36
CA LEU A 85 -20.17 18.93 35.09
C LEU A 85 -19.62 19.79 33.93
N GLY A 86 -19.50 19.21 32.75
CA GLY A 86 -19.14 19.91 31.51
C GLY A 86 -17.79 20.63 31.56
N ALA A 87 -16.85 20.14 32.37
CA ALA A 87 -15.46 20.60 32.36
C ALA A 87 -14.75 20.07 31.13
N VAL A 88 -13.67 20.75 30.73
CA VAL A 88 -12.80 20.28 29.66
C VAL A 88 -11.65 19.48 30.23
N SER A 89 -11.27 18.39 29.53
CA SER A 89 -10.16 17.52 29.95
C SER A 89 -9.15 17.30 28.84
N TRP A 90 -7.89 17.15 29.23
CA TRP A 90 -6.79 16.83 28.32
C TRP A 90 -5.79 15.89 29.01
N THR A 91 -5.02 15.15 28.20
CA THR A 91 -3.81 14.45 28.63
C THR A 91 -2.64 15.13 27.95
N ASP A 92 -1.61 15.53 28.71
CA ASP A 92 -0.40 16.09 28.14
C ASP A 92 0.57 15.00 27.63
N LYS A 93 1.67 15.41 27.03
CA LYS A 93 2.69 14.48 26.49
C LYS A 93 3.43 13.69 27.59
N ASP A 94 3.39 14.16 28.84
CA ASP A 94 4.03 13.52 29.99
C ASP A 94 3.07 12.55 30.72
N GLY A 95 1.79 12.51 30.28
CA GLY A 95 0.75 11.62 30.80
C GLY A 95 -0.01 12.21 31.99
N ASN A 96 0.18 13.50 32.34
CA ASN A 96 -0.63 14.17 33.33
C ASN A 96 -2.01 14.52 32.78
N PHE A 97 -3.02 14.49 33.64
CA PHE A 97 -4.38 14.85 33.30
C PHE A 97 -4.67 16.30 33.66
N TRP A 98 -5.30 16.98 32.74
CA TRP A 98 -5.66 18.37 32.90
C TRP A 98 -7.17 18.54 32.90
N LEU A 99 -7.67 19.45 33.75
CA LEU A 99 -9.09 19.74 33.92
C LEU A 99 -9.27 21.25 33.98
N PHE A 100 -10.19 21.79 33.17
CA PHE A 100 -10.50 23.23 33.21
C PHE A 100 -11.99 23.47 33.31
N GLY A 101 -12.37 24.35 34.23
CA GLY A 101 -13.70 24.93 34.30
C GLY A 101 -14.82 23.93 34.64
N GLY A 102 -15.94 24.08 33.93
CA GLY A 102 -17.19 23.38 34.18
C GLY A 102 -18.20 24.21 34.98
N GLY A 103 -19.43 23.73 34.98
CA GLY A 103 -20.46 24.21 35.95
C GLY A 103 -20.31 23.45 37.25
N GLY A 104 -20.00 24.13 38.37
CA GLY A 104 -19.66 23.40 39.58
C GLY A 104 -19.54 24.27 40.82
N LEU A 105 -19.05 23.64 41.88
CA LEU A 105 -18.88 24.26 43.20
C LEU A 105 -17.44 24.76 43.41
N ASP A 106 -17.28 25.96 43.80
CA ASP A 106 -15.99 26.58 44.20
C ASP A 106 -15.56 26.17 45.61
N SER A 107 -14.48 26.81 46.15
CA SER A 107 -14.01 26.56 47.51
C SER A 107 -14.93 27.11 48.59
N ALA A 108 -15.84 28.03 48.24
CA ALA A 108 -16.78 28.69 49.13
C ALA A 108 -18.21 28.13 49.00
N GLU A 109 -18.38 26.96 48.41
CA GLU A 109 -19.68 26.31 48.17
C GLU A 109 -20.60 27.09 47.22
N THR A 110 -20.06 28.03 46.43
CA THR A 110 -20.84 28.78 45.45
C THR A 110 -20.88 28.01 44.14
N PHE A 111 -22.09 27.78 43.60
CA PHE A 111 -22.30 27.14 42.30
C PHE A 111 -22.24 28.17 41.16
N GLY A 112 -21.59 27.83 40.08
CA GLY A 112 -21.53 28.65 38.86
C GLY A 112 -20.48 28.13 37.88
N PHE A 113 -20.04 28.99 36.95
CA PHE A 113 -19.07 28.65 35.92
C PHE A 113 -17.64 28.86 36.45
N LEU A 114 -16.89 27.76 36.54
CA LEU A 114 -15.52 27.73 37.01
C LEU A 114 -14.54 28.12 35.89
N ASN A 115 -13.39 28.69 36.28
CA ASN A 115 -12.26 28.94 35.38
C ASN A 115 -10.92 28.42 35.96
N ASP A 116 -11.01 27.57 36.96
CA ASP A 116 -9.86 26.92 37.55
C ASP A 116 -9.25 25.86 36.63
N LEU A 117 -7.93 25.85 36.56
CA LEU A 117 -7.15 24.87 35.86
C LEU A 117 -6.43 23.95 36.86
N TRP A 118 -6.60 22.68 36.68
CA TRP A 118 -6.04 21.63 37.51
C TRP A 118 -5.18 20.68 36.71
N GLU A 119 -4.10 20.19 37.31
CA GLU A 119 -3.25 19.14 36.85
C GLU A 119 -3.35 17.97 37.84
N PHE A 120 -3.56 16.75 37.35
CA PHE A 120 -3.51 15.53 38.13
C PHE A 120 -2.36 14.64 37.63
N ASP A 121 -1.50 14.24 38.53
CA ASP A 121 -0.44 13.26 38.23
C ASP A 121 -0.92 11.85 38.60
N PRO A 122 -1.20 10.96 37.60
CA PRO A 122 -1.68 9.60 37.89
C PRO A 122 -0.69 8.75 38.69
N SER A 123 0.60 9.09 38.67
CA SER A 123 1.64 8.32 39.36
C SER A 123 1.68 8.62 40.86
N THR A 124 1.52 9.89 41.24
CA THR A 124 1.47 10.35 42.65
C THR A 124 0.06 10.36 43.18
N LYS A 125 -0.94 10.42 42.30
CA LYS A 125 -2.38 10.55 42.62
C LYS A 125 -2.69 11.87 43.33
N GLU A 126 -1.97 12.92 42.98
CA GLU A 126 -2.12 14.23 43.57
C GLU A 126 -2.63 15.27 42.56
N TRP A 127 -3.53 16.14 43.01
CA TRP A 127 -4.00 17.29 42.27
C TRP A 127 -3.18 18.53 42.55
N THR A 128 -2.93 19.31 41.51
CA THR A 128 -2.33 20.68 41.61
C THR A 128 -3.31 21.69 41.04
N TRP A 129 -3.72 22.66 41.83
CA TRP A 129 -4.41 23.84 41.28
C TRP A 129 -3.39 24.76 40.62
N VAL A 130 -3.46 24.86 39.29
CA VAL A 130 -2.44 25.51 38.46
C VAL A 130 -2.74 27.01 38.27
N SER A 131 -3.95 27.35 37.87
CA SER A 131 -4.36 28.74 37.60
C SER A 131 -5.87 28.93 37.74
N GLY A 132 -6.35 30.10 37.44
CA GLY A 132 -7.75 30.48 37.59
C GLY A 132 -8.15 30.84 39.02
N SER A 133 -9.41 31.10 39.25
CA SER A 133 -9.97 31.48 40.55
C SER A 133 -10.48 30.25 41.32
N ASN A 134 -10.27 30.28 42.65
CA ASN A 134 -10.86 29.30 43.55
C ASN A 134 -12.23 29.72 44.10
N THR A 135 -12.77 30.88 43.66
CA THR A 135 -14.09 31.37 44.04
C THR A 135 -14.87 31.92 42.86
N ILE A 136 -16.18 31.84 42.95
CA ILE A 136 -17.14 32.38 41.97
C ILE A 136 -17.75 33.67 42.59
N PRO A 137 -17.89 34.77 41.81
CA PRO A 137 -18.37 36.04 42.35
C PRO A 137 -19.80 35.98 42.91
N ALA A 138 -20.66 35.16 42.38
CA ALA A 138 -22.05 35.00 42.78
C ALA A 138 -22.64 33.69 42.31
N PHE A 139 -23.71 33.21 42.90
CA PHE A 139 -24.49 32.05 42.46
C PHE A 139 -24.89 32.16 40.98
N ASN A 140 -24.62 31.10 40.18
CA ASN A 140 -24.74 31.06 38.71
C ASN A 140 -23.86 32.12 38.00
N GLY A 141 -22.88 32.70 38.66
CA GLY A 141 -21.88 33.61 38.12
C GLY A 141 -20.66 32.86 37.59
N GLY A 142 -19.66 33.62 37.19
CA GLY A 142 -18.36 33.11 36.77
C GLY A 142 -17.36 34.29 36.71
N GLN A 143 -16.09 33.95 36.69
CA GLN A 143 -15.03 34.94 36.50
C GLN A 143 -14.98 35.36 35.03
N PRO A 144 -14.89 36.69 34.71
CA PRO A 144 -14.63 37.12 33.35
C PRO A 144 -13.23 36.66 32.87
N GLY A 145 -13.07 36.49 31.58
CA GLY A 145 -11.77 36.12 30.98
C GLY A 145 -10.78 37.31 30.98
N ILE A 146 -9.50 37.01 31.13
CA ILE A 146 -8.39 37.98 30.99
C ILE A 146 -7.64 37.64 29.71
N TYR A 147 -7.88 38.39 28.64
CA TYR A 147 -7.45 38.01 27.30
C TYR A 147 -6.03 38.48 26.92
N GLY A 148 -5.54 39.56 27.51
CA GLY A 148 -4.25 40.13 27.14
C GLY A 148 -4.16 40.55 25.67
N GLN A 149 -2.98 40.42 25.10
CA GLN A 149 -2.76 40.67 23.67
C GLN A 149 -2.90 39.36 22.89
N GLN A 150 -3.72 39.38 21.84
CA GLN A 150 -3.93 38.20 20.98
C GLN A 150 -2.61 37.63 20.44
N GLY A 151 -2.45 36.32 20.52
CA GLY A 151 -1.25 35.61 20.12
C GLY A 151 -0.05 35.76 21.05
N THR A 152 -0.24 36.37 22.24
CA THR A 152 0.86 36.57 23.19
C THR A 152 0.57 35.79 24.49
N PRO A 153 1.39 34.81 24.86
CA PRO A 153 1.25 34.10 26.13
C PRO A 153 1.55 35.03 27.31
N ALA A 154 0.84 34.88 28.41
CA ALA A 154 1.12 35.61 29.66
C ALA A 154 0.55 34.89 30.89
N ALA A 155 1.26 34.93 32.00
CA ALA A 155 0.85 34.33 33.26
C ALA A 155 -0.46 34.91 33.83
N THR A 156 -0.87 36.10 33.36
CA THR A 156 -2.13 36.77 33.77
C THR A 156 -3.30 36.38 32.89
N ASN A 157 -3.04 35.82 31.69
CA ASN A 157 -4.10 35.42 30.80
C ASN A 157 -4.87 34.23 31.39
N THR A 158 -6.17 34.27 31.27
CA THR A 158 -7.02 33.15 31.71
C THR A 158 -8.35 33.22 30.98
N PRO A 159 -8.85 32.08 30.44
CA PRO A 159 -10.21 32.04 29.91
C PRO A 159 -11.24 32.34 31.00
N GLY A 160 -12.37 32.91 30.62
CA GLY A 160 -13.49 33.13 31.53
C GLY A 160 -14.13 31.81 31.98
N GLY A 161 -14.83 31.85 33.13
CA GLY A 161 -15.56 30.73 33.69
C GLY A 161 -16.55 30.16 32.65
N ARG A 162 -16.48 28.86 32.37
CA ARG A 162 -17.27 28.25 31.30
C ARG A 162 -17.48 26.74 31.50
N SER A 163 -18.53 26.23 30.84
CA SER A 163 -18.89 24.80 30.77
C SER A 163 -19.13 24.40 29.30
N GLY A 164 -18.94 23.12 28.98
CA GLY A 164 -19.22 22.59 27.67
C GLY A 164 -18.34 23.17 26.55
N ALA A 165 -17.14 23.62 26.86
CA ALA A 165 -16.15 23.99 25.86
C ALA A 165 -15.47 22.75 25.26
N GLU A 166 -14.97 22.89 24.04
CA GLU A 166 -14.30 21.82 23.32
C GLU A 166 -12.78 21.85 23.57
N GLY A 167 -12.22 20.69 23.88
CA GLY A 167 -10.79 20.53 24.16
C GLY A 167 -10.09 19.65 23.16
N SER A 168 -8.84 20.00 22.82
CA SER A 168 -7.94 19.18 21.99
C SER A 168 -6.50 19.35 22.46
N THR A 169 -5.65 18.35 22.25
CA THR A 169 -4.20 18.42 22.49
C THR A 169 -3.47 18.37 21.16
N ASP A 170 -2.56 19.32 20.91
CA ASP A 170 -1.79 19.32 19.67
C ASP A 170 -0.57 18.36 19.73
N ALA A 171 0.13 18.21 18.63
CA ALA A 171 1.30 17.34 18.53
C ALA A 171 2.49 17.77 19.41
N ASN A 172 2.50 19.02 19.89
CA ASN A 172 3.51 19.55 20.80
C ASN A 172 3.15 19.33 22.28
N GLY A 173 1.92 18.87 22.54
CA GLY A 173 1.37 18.70 23.89
C GLY A 173 0.75 19.99 24.46
N ASN A 174 0.50 21.03 23.66
CA ASN A 174 -0.27 22.18 24.09
C ASN A 174 -1.76 21.83 24.12
N LEU A 175 -2.46 22.42 25.10
CA LEU A 175 -3.88 22.17 25.36
C LEU A 175 -4.69 23.29 24.72
N TRP A 176 -5.61 22.94 23.87
CA TRP A 176 -6.44 23.86 23.12
C TRP A 176 -7.86 23.86 23.66
N LEU A 177 -8.45 25.04 23.81
CA LEU A 177 -9.80 25.27 24.32
C LEU A 177 -10.56 26.14 23.33
N PHE A 178 -11.77 25.70 22.93
CA PHE A 178 -12.64 26.51 22.08
C PHE A 178 -14.04 26.65 22.69
N GLY A 179 -14.56 27.86 22.69
CA GLY A 179 -15.96 28.14 22.98
C GLY A 179 -16.44 27.80 24.40
N GLY A 180 -17.58 27.18 24.50
CA GLY A 180 -18.30 26.88 25.74
C GLY A 180 -19.36 27.91 26.10
N ALA A 181 -20.29 27.58 27.00
CA ALA A 181 -21.19 28.50 27.63
C ALA A 181 -20.49 29.14 28.85
N GLY A 182 -20.32 30.44 28.87
CA GLY A 182 -19.53 31.09 29.94
C GLY A 182 -19.41 32.60 29.83
N PHE A 183 -18.39 33.14 30.43
CA PHE A 183 -18.19 34.60 30.62
C PHE A 183 -17.08 35.12 29.71
N ASP A 184 -17.36 36.22 29.01
CA ASP A 184 -16.41 36.94 28.18
C ASP A 184 -15.49 37.90 29.01
N ALA A 185 -14.69 38.73 28.32
CA ALA A 185 -13.76 39.68 28.97
C ALA A 185 -14.44 40.75 29.84
N VAL A 186 -15.68 41.06 29.58
CA VAL A 186 -16.44 42.09 30.31
C VAL A 186 -17.47 41.50 31.27
N GLY A 187 -17.49 40.17 31.41
CA GLY A 187 -18.41 39.48 32.30
C GLY A 187 -19.80 39.27 31.73
N THR A 188 -19.95 39.27 30.37
CA THR A 188 -21.22 38.89 29.72
C THR A 188 -21.27 37.38 29.62
N ASN A 189 -22.39 36.78 30.07
CA ASN A 189 -22.63 35.35 29.95
C ASN A 189 -23.28 35.04 28.62
N GLY A 190 -22.79 33.98 27.96
CA GLY A 190 -23.32 33.47 26.69
C GLY A 190 -22.44 32.39 26.09
N ASN A 191 -22.73 32.00 24.83
CA ASN A 191 -21.87 31.07 24.14
C ASN A 191 -20.66 31.77 23.53
N LEU A 192 -19.50 31.23 23.80
CA LEU A 192 -18.21 31.79 23.40
C LEU A 192 -17.75 31.20 22.05
N ASN A 193 -16.85 31.90 21.36
CA ASN A 193 -16.13 31.35 20.21
C ASN A 193 -14.62 31.64 20.26
N ASP A 194 -14.13 32.01 21.44
CA ASP A 194 -12.72 32.26 21.65
C ASP A 194 -11.91 30.99 21.62
N LEU A 195 -10.73 31.09 21.01
CA LEU A 195 -9.76 30.00 20.90
C LEU A 195 -8.56 30.32 21.78
N TRP A 196 -8.22 29.41 22.65
CA TRP A 196 -7.13 29.52 23.59
C TRP A 196 -6.16 28.33 23.44
N GLU A 197 -4.90 28.63 23.68
CA GLU A 197 -3.82 27.65 23.81
C GLU A 197 -3.22 27.77 25.23
N PHE A 198 -3.08 26.64 25.90
CA PHE A 198 -2.32 26.54 27.15
C PHE A 198 -1.05 25.73 26.93
N SER A 199 0.08 26.26 27.31
CA SER A 199 1.35 25.53 27.28
C SER A 199 1.67 24.92 28.64
N PRO A 200 1.61 23.59 28.84
CA PRO A 200 2.01 22.97 30.11
C PRO A 200 3.44 23.32 30.57
N SER A 201 4.34 23.54 29.61
CA SER A 201 5.74 23.83 29.86
C SER A 201 6.00 25.21 30.45
N THR A 202 5.24 26.25 30.04
CA THR A 202 5.34 27.60 30.54
C THR A 202 4.28 27.91 31.56
N ARG A 203 3.20 27.11 31.64
CA ARG A 203 1.99 27.33 32.45
C ARG A 203 1.29 28.65 32.13
N GLU A 204 1.30 29.03 30.85
CA GLU A 204 0.68 30.28 30.38
C GLU A 204 -0.40 30.02 29.35
N TRP A 205 -1.47 30.81 29.42
CA TRP A 205 -2.51 30.85 28.41
C TRP A 205 -2.20 31.90 27.33
N THR A 206 -2.54 31.55 26.09
CA THR A 206 -2.53 32.45 24.92
C THR A 206 -3.94 32.52 24.33
N TRP A 207 -4.51 33.70 24.27
CA TRP A 207 -5.71 33.93 23.46
C TRP A 207 -5.30 33.99 21.98
N VAL A 208 -5.67 32.97 21.20
CA VAL A 208 -5.24 32.80 19.82
C VAL A 208 -6.19 33.44 18.82
N GLY A 209 -7.49 33.36 19.06
CA GLY A 209 -8.48 33.83 18.11
C GLY A 209 -9.89 33.93 18.69
N GLY A 210 -10.84 34.26 17.83
CA GLY A 210 -12.22 34.47 18.25
C GLY A 210 -12.47 35.82 18.94
N SER A 211 -13.66 35.99 19.44
CA SER A 211 -14.06 37.27 20.10
C SER A 211 -13.78 37.25 21.59
N SER A 212 -13.19 38.30 22.11
CA SER A 212 -13.07 38.54 23.57
C SER A 212 -14.34 39.11 24.21
N ASN A 213 -15.34 39.49 23.37
CA ASN A 213 -16.60 40.03 23.85
C ASN A 213 -17.76 39.43 23.10
N LEU A 214 -18.75 39.01 23.84
CA LEU A 214 -20.02 38.60 23.29
C LEU A 214 -20.79 39.84 22.86
N GLY A 215 -21.46 39.75 21.71
CA GLY A 215 -22.36 40.80 21.28
C GLY A 215 -23.58 40.94 22.19
N VAL A 216 -24.40 41.94 21.92
CA VAL A 216 -25.64 42.28 22.72
C VAL A 216 -26.61 41.09 22.85
N ASN A 217 -26.48 40.05 22.06
CA ASN A 217 -27.30 38.86 22.13
C ASN A 217 -26.60 37.64 22.78
N GLY A 218 -25.42 37.78 23.37
CA GLY A 218 -24.67 36.69 24.02
C GLY A 218 -24.12 35.63 23.04
N THR A 219 -24.01 35.97 21.74
CA THR A 219 -23.52 35.05 20.72
C THR A 219 -22.72 35.76 19.63
N VAL A 220 -21.76 35.05 19.03
CA VAL A 220 -21.00 35.50 17.87
C VAL A 220 -21.29 34.55 16.70
N PRO A 221 -21.79 35.06 15.55
CA PRO A 221 -22.05 34.19 14.40
C PRO A 221 -20.77 33.69 13.75
N GLY A 222 -20.86 32.53 13.11
CA GLY A 222 -19.74 31.97 12.32
C GLY A 222 -19.47 32.75 11.02
N VAL A 223 -18.23 32.70 10.58
CA VAL A 223 -17.77 33.25 9.30
C VAL A 223 -17.29 32.09 8.42
N TYR A 224 -18.14 31.65 7.53
CA TYR A 224 -17.95 30.44 6.72
C TYR A 224 -17.22 30.74 5.41
N GLY A 225 -16.07 30.74 5.22
CA GLY A 225 -15.33 30.93 3.96
C GLY A 225 -15.71 29.95 2.82
N THR A 226 -14.77 29.66 1.94
CA THR A 226 -14.97 28.65 0.89
C THR A 226 -14.81 27.25 1.48
N LEU A 227 -15.79 26.36 1.21
CA LEU A 227 -15.78 24.98 1.68
C LEU A 227 -14.47 24.27 1.32
N GLY A 228 -13.87 23.59 2.29
CA GLY A 228 -12.62 22.85 2.16
C GLY A 228 -11.35 23.71 2.07
N SER A 229 -11.45 25.03 2.21
CA SER A 229 -10.31 25.92 2.03
C SER A 229 -9.98 26.69 3.32
N LEU A 230 -8.69 26.70 3.67
CA LEU A 230 -8.19 27.62 4.69
C LEU A 230 -8.39 29.06 4.19
N THR A 231 -9.19 29.83 4.88
CA THR A 231 -9.54 31.19 4.47
C THR A 231 -9.29 32.14 5.64
N ALA A 232 -8.49 33.16 5.41
CA ALA A 232 -8.24 34.19 6.42
C ALA A 232 -9.55 34.85 6.85
N GLY A 233 -9.82 34.88 8.16
CA GLY A 233 -11.04 35.43 8.74
C GLY A 233 -12.20 34.43 8.80
N SER A 234 -12.10 33.21 8.26
CA SER A 234 -13.08 32.16 8.56
C SER A 234 -12.94 31.74 10.02
N PHE A 235 -14.05 31.56 10.70
CA PHE A 235 -14.07 31.23 12.13
C PHE A 235 -15.41 30.59 12.51
N PRO A 236 -15.42 29.51 13.34
CA PRO A 236 -16.65 28.93 13.82
C PRO A 236 -17.47 29.93 14.66
N GLY A 237 -18.77 29.84 14.60
CA GLY A 237 -19.66 30.60 15.47
C GLY A 237 -19.55 30.13 16.93
N SER A 238 -20.01 30.97 17.83
CA SER A 238 -20.07 30.70 19.27
C SER A 238 -20.90 29.43 19.53
N ARG A 239 -20.36 28.50 20.34
CA ARG A 239 -21.01 27.23 20.65
C ARG A 239 -20.52 26.57 21.93
N ASN A 240 -21.29 25.63 22.40
CA ASN A 240 -20.95 24.69 23.46
C ASN A 240 -21.31 23.27 23.07
N ASN A 241 -20.81 22.28 23.80
CA ASN A 241 -21.14 20.86 23.69
C ASN A 241 -20.95 20.28 22.26
N GLY A 242 -19.98 20.80 21.51
CA GLY A 242 -19.52 20.23 20.25
C GLY A 242 -18.65 18.99 20.47
N ALA A 243 -18.32 18.31 19.38
CA ALA A 243 -17.33 17.25 19.37
C ALA A 243 -16.00 17.76 18.79
N ALA A 244 -14.89 17.47 19.46
CA ALA A 244 -13.57 17.88 19.03
C ALA A 244 -12.60 16.71 18.91
N TRP A 245 -11.69 16.78 17.95
CA TRP A 245 -10.65 15.78 17.69
C TRP A 245 -9.34 16.43 17.25
N THR A 246 -8.25 15.70 17.45
CA THR A 246 -6.96 16.03 16.86
C THR A 246 -6.60 14.99 15.80
N SER A 247 -6.33 15.42 14.58
CA SER A 247 -5.85 14.53 13.51
C SER A 247 -4.36 14.23 13.63
N LYS A 248 -3.88 13.17 12.97
CA LYS A 248 -2.47 12.75 13.00
C LYS A 248 -1.49 13.83 12.50
N ASP A 249 -1.95 14.80 11.72
CA ASP A 249 -1.16 15.94 11.26
C ASP A 249 -1.13 17.13 12.26
N GLY A 250 -1.75 16.95 13.43
CA GLY A 250 -1.84 17.97 14.48
C GLY A 250 -2.89 19.04 14.22
N SER A 251 -3.75 18.92 13.21
CA SER A 251 -4.88 19.81 13.02
C SER A 251 -5.98 19.49 14.02
N LEU A 252 -6.64 20.54 14.53
CA LEU A 252 -7.78 20.41 15.44
C LEU A 252 -9.07 20.44 14.63
N TRP A 253 -10.00 19.56 14.98
CA TRP A 253 -11.28 19.43 14.30
C TRP A 253 -12.43 19.64 15.27
N LEU A 254 -13.50 20.26 14.78
CA LEU A 254 -14.69 20.60 15.55
C LEU A 254 -15.94 20.27 14.76
N PHE A 255 -16.90 19.59 15.36
CA PHE A 255 -18.20 19.27 14.74
C PHE A 255 -19.36 19.63 15.65
N GLY A 256 -20.35 20.31 15.08
CA GLY A 256 -21.64 20.51 15.73
C GLY A 256 -21.60 21.38 16.98
N GLY A 257 -22.33 20.97 18.00
CA GLY A 257 -22.58 21.73 19.23
C GLY A 257 -23.83 22.60 19.13
N TYR A 258 -24.17 23.29 20.22
CA TYR A 258 -25.30 24.22 20.32
C TYR A 258 -24.79 25.65 20.22
N GLY A 259 -25.14 26.35 19.16
CA GLY A 259 -24.52 27.66 18.98
C GLY A 259 -25.10 28.51 17.84
N GLY A 260 -24.35 29.58 17.51
CA GLY A 260 -24.69 30.54 16.47
C GLY A 260 -24.02 30.17 15.12
N SER A 261 -24.79 29.95 14.07
CA SER A 261 -24.26 29.77 12.72
C SER A 261 -24.10 31.10 11.99
N THR A 262 -25.16 31.57 11.39
CA THR A 262 -25.25 32.88 10.76
C THR A 262 -26.01 33.88 11.67
N PRO A 263 -25.93 35.18 11.42
CA PRO A 263 -26.64 36.17 12.25
C PRO A 263 -28.15 35.85 12.43
N GLY A 264 -28.59 35.68 13.69
CA GLY A 264 -29.97 35.38 14.06
C GLY A 264 -30.35 33.88 14.00
N GLN A 265 -29.43 33.00 13.67
CA GLN A 265 -29.64 31.55 13.70
C GLN A 265 -28.88 30.94 14.90
N PHE A 266 -29.64 30.29 15.80
CA PHE A 266 -29.10 29.69 17.03
C PHE A 266 -29.75 28.33 17.28
N GLY A 267 -28.96 27.32 17.57
CA GLY A 267 -29.46 25.94 17.76
C GLY A 267 -28.38 24.91 17.50
N PRO A 268 -28.74 23.60 17.51
CA PRO A 268 -27.81 22.54 17.15
C PRO A 268 -27.22 22.73 15.74
N LEU A 269 -25.94 22.41 15.59
CA LEU A 269 -25.13 22.56 14.39
C LEU A 269 -24.68 21.19 13.86
N ASN A 270 -24.35 21.13 12.57
CA ASN A 270 -23.67 19.99 11.95
C ASN A 270 -22.49 20.42 11.08
N ASP A 271 -22.02 21.64 11.24
CA ASP A 271 -20.84 22.13 10.54
C ASP A 271 -19.57 21.46 11.06
N LEU A 272 -18.68 21.12 10.15
CA LEU A 272 -17.38 20.54 10.42
C LEU A 272 -16.28 21.56 10.10
N TRP A 273 -15.41 21.78 11.06
CA TRP A 273 -14.32 22.74 10.95
C TRP A 273 -12.97 22.09 11.22
N ARG A 274 -11.95 22.57 10.53
CA ARG A 274 -10.56 22.21 10.76
C ARG A 274 -9.76 23.48 11.07
N TYR A 275 -9.03 23.46 12.17
CA TYR A 275 -8.04 24.48 12.53
C TYR A 275 -6.63 23.94 12.34
N VAL A 276 -5.78 24.73 11.69
CA VAL A 276 -4.38 24.40 11.47
C VAL A 276 -3.50 25.31 12.31
N PRO A 277 -2.94 24.86 13.45
CA PRO A 277 -2.17 25.68 14.38
C PRO A 277 -1.01 26.41 13.71
N SER A 278 -0.28 25.78 12.83
CA SER A 278 0.89 26.35 12.15
C SER A 278 0.59 27.57 11.25
N THR A 279 -0.66 27.69 10.78
CA THR A 279 -1.10 28.83 9.94
C THR A 279 -2.04 29.77 10.67
N ASN A 280 -2.50 29.38 11.87
CA ASN A 280 -3.54 30.07 12.63
C ASN A 280 -4.79 30.35 11.80
N GLN A 281 -5.27 29.34 11.06
CA GLN A 281 -6.42 29.49 10.18
C GLN A 281 -7.41 28.33 10.34
N TRP A 282 -8.69 28.69 10.18
CA TRP A 282 -9.80 27.75 10.12
C TRP A 282 -10.23 27.47 8.67
N ALA A 283 -10.67 26.27 8.43
CA ALA A 283 -11.38 25.85 7.21
C ALA A 283 -12.73 25.23 7.59
N TRP A 284 -13.79 25.66 6.92
CA TRP A 284 -15.08 24.98 6.96
C TRP A 284 -15.01 23.77 6.03
N MET A 285 -15.08 22.56 6.59
CA MET A 285 -14.80 21.31 5.88
C MET A 285 -16.05 20.56 5.42
N GLY A 286 -17.22 20.82 6.01
CA GLY A 286 -18.43 20.11 5.71
C GLY A 286 -19.63 20.57 6.53
N GLY A 287 -20.76 19.92 6.35
CA GLY A 287 -22.00 20.27 7.02
C GLY A 287 -22.61 21.57 6.50
N SER A 288 -23.62 22.05 7.22
CA SER A 288 -24.36 23.24 6.84
C SER A 288 -23.88 24.47 7.59
N SER A 289 -23.97 25.64 6.96
CA SER A 289 -23.82 26.94 7.61
C SER A 289 -25.08 27.42 8.33
N THR A 290 -26.12 26.59 8.44
CA THR A 290 -27.37 26.88 9.17
C THR A 290 -27.61 25.83 10.23
N THR A 291 -28.36 26.22 11.29
CA THR A 291 -28.72 25.33 12.41
C THR A 291 -29.82 24.32 12.03
N LEU A 292 -30.08 23.35 12.91
CA LEU A 292 -31.23 22.43 12.87
C LEU A 292 -31.28 21.55 11.62
N GLN A 293 -30.15 21.18 11.06
CA GLN A 293 -30.10 20.40 9.83
C GLN A 293 -30.22 18.89 10.09
N PRO A 294 -31.07 18.18 9.31
CA PRO A 294 -31.14 16.74 9.40
C PRO A 294 -29.88 16.06 8.86
N GLY A 295 -29.65 14.82 9.30
CA GLY A 295 -28.58 13.99 8.79
C GLY A 295 -28.82 13.42 7.38
N VAL A 296 -27.75 13.17 6.64
CA VAL A 296 -27.76 12.43 5.37
C VAL A 296 -26.95 11.13 5.56
N TYR A 297 -27.67 10.00 5.66
CA TYR A 297 -27.07 8.76 6.15
C TYR A 297 -26.44 7.85 5.08
N GLY A 298 -26.90 7.90 3.83
CA GLY A 298 -26.39 7.00 2.79
C GLY A 298 -26.65 5.53 3.08
N GLN A 299 -25.75 4.67 2.65
CA GLN A 299 -25.78 3.23 2.92
C GLN A 299 -24.95 2.90 4.15
N LEU A 300 -25.50 2.07 5.07
CA LEU A 300 -24.81 1.63 6.29
C LEU A 300 -23.42 1.07 5.98
N GLY A 301 -22.43 1.51 6.73
CA GLY A 301 -21.02 1.11 6.59
C GLY A 301 -20.30 1.68 5.36
N THR A 302 -20.95 2.52 4.56
CA THR A 302 -20.38 3.02 3.30
C THR A 302 -20.05 4.51 3.40
N PRO A 303 -18.78 4.93 3.33
CA PRO A 303 -18.42 6.34 3.26
C PRO A 303 -18.87 6.95 1.93
N ALA A 304 -19.31 8.20 1.95
CA ALA A 304 -19.68 8.93 0.74
C ALA A 304 -19.58 10.46 0.93
N PRO A 305 -19.22 11.24 -0.10
CA PRO A 305 -19.05 12.70 -0.01
C PRO A 305 -20.29 13.48 0.43
N GLY A 306 -21.48 12.87 0.32
CA GLY A 306 -22.76 13.50 0.69
C GLY A 306 -23.26 13.11 2.06
N ASN A 307 -22.63 12.14 2.72
CA ASN A 307 -23.02 11.72 4.05
C ASN A 307 -22.64 12.81 5.06
N VAL A 308 -23.52 13.08 6.00
CA VAL A 308 -23.25 14.00 7.11
C VAL A 308 -24.16 13.69 8.30
N PRO A 309 -23.64 13.63 9.54
CA PRO A 309 -24.49 13.51 10.72
C PRO A 309 -25.44 14.69 10.83
N GLY A 310 -26.62 14.47 11.39
CA GLY A 310 -27.55 15.56 11.69
C GLY A 310 -27.00 16.54 12.72
N ALA A 311 -27.52 17.75 12.72
CA ALA A 311 -27.18 18.79 13.69
C ALA A 311 -27.42 18.27 15.12
N ARG A 312 -26.39 18.36 15.96
CA ARG A 312 -26.40 17.78 17.31
C ARG A 312 -25.43 18.44 18.26
N GLU A 313 -25.72 18.30 19.53
CA GLU A 313 -24.84 18.64 20.65
C GLU A 313 -24.61 17.42 21.55
N SER A 314 -23.61 17.51 22.42
CA SER A 314 -23.35 16.54 23.50
C SER A 314 -23.17 15.09 23.00
N ALA A 315 -22.66 14.90 21.80
CA ALA A 315 -22.35 13.58 21.27
C ALA A 315 -21.05 13.01 21.89
N GLY A 316 -21.00 11.71 22.09
CA GLY A 316 -19.76 11.02 22.42
C GLY A 316 -18.79 11.03 21.24
N ALA A 317 -17.50 11.26 21.48
CA ALA A 317 -16.49 11.44 20.47
C ALA A 317 -15.21 10.64 20.75
N TRP A 318 -14.59 10.04 19.71
CA TRP A 318 -13.35 9.28 19.80
C TRP A 318 -12.45 9.52 18.59
N VAL A 319 -11.17 9.22 18.75
CA VAL A 319 -10.22 9.01 17.66
C VAL A 319 -9.75 7.56 17.74
N ASP A 320 -9.86 6.80 16.64
CA ASP A 320 -9.33 5.44 16.61
C ASP A 320 -7.82 5.41 16.32
N ASN A 321 -7.20 4.24 16.42
CA ASN A 321 -5.76 4.07 16.18
C ASN A 321 -5.34 4.37 14.73
N ASP A 322 -6.27 4.31 13.79
CA ASP A 322 -6.05 4.69 12.38
C ASP A 322 -6.12 6.19 12.17
N GLY A 323 -6.67 6.94 13.15
CA GLY A 323 -6.84 8.39 13.14
C GLY A 323 -8.18 8.83 12.53
N ASN A 324 -9.14 7.90 12.41
CA ASN A 324 -10.51 8.26 12.06
C ASN A 324 -11.24 8.83 13.28
N PHE A 325 -12.16 9.73 13.04
CA PHE A 325 -13.00 10.32 14.09
C PHE A 325 -14.31 9.55 14.18
N TRP A 326 -14.75 9.32 15.40
CA TRP A 326 -16.01 8.64 15.68
C TRP A 326 -16.94 9.53 16.47
N LEU A 327 -18.24 9.43 16.21
CA LEU A 327 -19.29 10.24 16.84
C LEU A 327 -20.48 9.34 17.17
N PHE A 328 -20.98 9.39 18.40
CA PHE A 328 -22.13 8.59 18.82
C PHE A 328 -23.17 9.44 19.52
N GLY A 329 -24.41 9.28 19.11
CA GLY A 329 -25.55 9.86 19.82
C GLY A 329 -25.56 11.39 19.86
N GLY A 330 -25.84 11.94 21.04
CA GLY A 330 -26.07 13.36 21.26
C GLY A 330 -27.55 13.73 21.11
N THR A 331 -27.91 14.94 21.53
CA THR A 331 -29.25 15.51 21.30
C THR A 331 -29.26 16.25 19.97
N GLY A 332 -30.19 15.91 19.06
CA GLY A 332 -30.19 16.54 17.74
C GLY A 332 -31.17 15.93 16.76
N PHE A 333 -30.83 15.99 15.47
CA PHE A 333 -31.71 15.66 14.37
C PHE A 333 -31.23 14.40 13.61
N ALA A 334 -32.13 13.44 13.42
CA ALA A 334 -31.93 12.26 12.56
C ALA A 334 -32.34 12.57 11.10
N LEU A 335 -32.47 11.54 10.26
CA LEU A 335 -32.99 11.65 8.90
C LEU A 335 -34.45 12.13 8.92
N VAL A 336 -34.79 13.00 7.98
CA VAL A 336 -36.16 13.58 7.86
C VAL A 336 -37.18 12.50 7.49
N GLY A 337 -38.08 12.25 8.39
CA GLY A 337 -39.32 11.44 8.16
C GLY A 337 -40.47 11.91 9.01
N SER A 338 -40.23 12.70 10.05
CA SER A 338 -41.26 13.38 10.84
C SER A 338 -40.79 14.84 11.01
N ALA A 339 -41.65 15.76 10.71
CA ALA A 339 -41.38 17.18 10.81
C ALA A 339 -40.77 17.53 12.20
N ASP A 340 -39.64 18.15 12.19
CA ASP A 340 -39.03 18.92 13.28
C ASP A 340 -38.78 18.20 14.64
N ALA A 341 -38.58 16.87 14.68
CA ALA A 341 -38.33 16.18 15.93
C ALA A 341 -36.81 16.22 16.30
N GLU A 342 -36.48 17.00 17.31
CA GLU A 342 -35.24 16.90 18.05
C GLU A 342 -35.34 15.76 19.08
N GLY A 343 -34.32 14.98 19.25
CA GLY A 343 -34.27 13.89 20.22
C GLY A 343 -32.87 13.38 20.51
N ASP A 344 -32.75 12.51 21.51
CA ASP A 344 -31.50 11.83 21.73
C ASP A 344 -31.30 10.73 20.66
N LEU A 345 -30.08 10.67 20.16
CA LEU A 345 -29.69 9.80 19.07
C LEU A 345 -28.91 8.58 19.60
N ASN A 346 -28.86 7.51 18.79
CA ASN A 346 -28.02 6.33 19.04
C ASN A 346 -27.24 5.90 17.80
N ASP A 347 -27.15 6.77 16.81
CA ASP A 347 -26.38 6.54 15.60
C ASP A 347 -24.89 6.67 15.85
N LEU A 348 -24.13 5.77 15.23
CA LEU A 348 -22.66 5.79 15.26
C LEU A 348 -22.14 6.16 13.88
N TRP A 349 -21.25 7.13 13.86
CA TRP A 349 -20.63 7.63 12.66
C TRP A 349 -19.11 7.54 12.71
N LYS A 350 -18.50 7.30 11.56
CA LYS A 350 -17.06 7.35 11.34
C LYS A 350 -16.73 8.40 10.29
N PHE A 351 -15.74 9.24 10.56
CA PHE A 351 -15.19 10.20 9.61
C PHE A 351 -13.72 9.88 9.34
N ASP A 352 -13.36 9.83 8.08
CA ASP A 352 -11.96 9.73 7.65
C ASP A 352 -11.43 11.13 7.27
N PRO A 353 -10.54 11.72 8.07
CA PRO A 353 -10.01 13.05 7.77
C PRO A 353 -9.15 13.11 6.51
N THR A 354 -8.75 11.97 5.94
CA THR A 354 -7.96 11.89 4.70
C THR A 354 -8.85 12.03 3.47
N THR A 355 -9.98 11.32 3.46
CA THR A 355 -10.97 11.37 2.38
C THR A 355 -12.01 12.48 2.59
N THR A 356 -12.13 12.97 3.83
CA THR A 356 -13.16 13.91 4.28
C THR A 356 -14.59 13.39 4.09
N GLU A 357 -14.76 12.09 4.29
CA GLU A 357 -16.05 11.42 4.13
C GLU A 357 -16.56 10.81 5.43
N TRP A 358 -17.89 10.91 5.64
CA TRP A 358 -18.58 10.27 6.73
C TRP A 358 -19.17 8.93 6.31
N ALA A 359 -19.17 7.96 7.21
CA ALA A 359 -19.88 6.70 7.10
C ALA A 359 -20.78 6.50 8.32
N TRP A 360 -22.06 6.18 8.12
CA TRP A 360 -22.95 5.74 9.16
C TRP A 360 -22.71 4.26 9.46
N MET A 361 -22.27 3.94 10.68
CA MET A 361 -21.72 2.63 11.04
C MET A 361 -22.71 1.75 11.80
N SER A 362 -23.58 2.32 12.63
CA SER A 362 -24.60 1.57 13.37
C SER A 362 -25.66 2.50 13.97
N GLY A 363 -26.63 1.94 14.70
CA GLY A 363 -27.73 2.69 15.32
C GLY A 363 -28.83 3.04 14.35
N SER A 364 -29.79 3.85 14.79
CA SER A 364 -30.94 4.25 13.99
C SER A 364 -30.69 5.56 13.25
N ASN A 365 -31.12 5.63 12.01
CA ASN A 365 -31.12 6.88 11.22
C ASN A 365 -32.39 7.70 11.38
N THR A 366 -33.33 7.25 12.22
CA THR A 366 -34.60 7.93 12.50
C THR A 366 -34.88 8.02 13.98
N LEU A 367 -35.70 8.95 14.39
CA LEU A 367 -36.29 8.97 15.71
C LEU A 367 -37.61 8.17 15.72
N PRO A 368 -38.05 7.62 16.87
CA PRO A 368 -39.34 6.92 16.96
C PRO A 368 -40.51 7.82 16.61
N ASN A 369 -41.51 7.28 15.87
CA ASN A 369 -42.69 8.03 15.41
C ASN A 369 -43.67 8.41 16.52
N SER A 370 -43.51 7.88 17.72
CA SER A 370 -44.36 8.17 18.88
C SER A 370 -43.54 8.15 20.16
N CYS A 371 -43.67 9.21 20.92
CA CYS A 371 -43.03 9.34 22.24
C CYS A 371 -43.99 8.92 23.33
N PRO A 372 -43.73 7.88 24.11
CA PRO A 372 -44.55 7.55 25.27
C PRO A 372 -44.51 8.73 26.28
N GLY A 373 -45.69 9.34 26.52
CA GLY A 373 -45.80 10.42 27.52
C GLY A 373 -45.55 11.86 27.02
N GLY A 374 -45.30 12.09 25.70
CA GLY A 374 -45.22 13.43 25.14
C GLY A 374 -43.85 14.11 25.39
N GLY A 375 -42.81 13.35 25.66
CA GLY A 375 -41.42 13.82 25.84
C GLY A 375 -40.51 13.63 24.60
N ILE A 376 -39.19 13.69 24.79
CA ILE A 376 -38.16 13.42 23.77
C ILE A 376 -38.28 11.97 23.29
N CYS A 377 -38.24 11.77 21.97
CA CYS A 377 -38.33 10.46 21.36
C CYS A 377 -36.99 9.77 21.31
N ASN A 378 -36.86 8.62 21.99
CA ASN A 378 -35.62 7.90 22.17
C ASN A 378 -35.72 6.44 21.78
N TRP A 379 -34.63 5.84 21.32
CA TRP A 379 -34.50 4.40 21.12
C TRP A 379 -33.96 3.71 22.37
N PRO A 380 -34.58 2.59 22.84
CA PRO A 380 -34.03 1.82 23.95
C PRO A 380 -32.71 1.16 23.60
N GLY A 381 -31.89 0.86 24.61
CA GLY A 381 -30.70 0.05 24.45
C GLY A 381 -30.99 -1.44 24.23
N VAL A 382 -30.23 -2.11 23.41
CA VAL A 382 -30.24 -3.56 23.20
C VAL A 382 -28.98 -4.15 23.78
N TYR A 383 -29.11 -4.72 24.99
CA TYR A 383 -27.93 -5.08 25.81
C TYR A 383 -27.36 -6.48 25.52
N GLY A 384 -28.15 -7.44 25.04
CA GLY A 384 -27.71 -8.80 24.79
C GLY A 384 -27.20 -9.52 26.07
N THR A 385 -26.16 -10.33 25.92
CA THR A 385 -25.51 -10.99 27.06
C THR A 385 -24.27 -10.20 27.47
N LEU A 386 -24.16 -9.96 28.79
CA LEU A 386 -22.99 -9.22 29.36
C LEU A 386 -21.68 -9.83 28.88
N GLY A 387 -20.76 -8.99 28.41
CA GLY A 387 -19.45 -9.36 27.89
C GLY A 387 -19.48 -10.09 26.56
N THR A 388 -20.61 -10.15 25.86
CA THR A 388 -20.73 -10.83 24.56
C THR A 388 -21.05 -9.84 23.46
N ALA A 389 -20.16 -9.73 22.47
CA ALA A 389 -20.38 -8.94 21.28
C ALA A 389 -21.49 -9.56 20.43
N ALA A 390 -22.33 -8.73 19.82
CA ALA A 390 -23.34 -9.18 18.86
C ALA A 390 -23.77 -8.03 17.95
N ALA A 391 -24.03 -8.34 16.68
CA ALA A 391 -24.46 -7.37 15.67
C ALA A 391 -25.79 -6.64 16.00
N GLY A 392 -26.59 -7.16 16.92
CA GLY A 392 -27.83 -6.54 17.37
C GLY A 392 -27.71 -5.68 18.64
N ASN A 393 -26.55 -5.72 19.31
CA ASN A 393 -26.34 -4.92 20.50
C ASN A 393 -26.17 -3.45 20.10
N THR A 394 -26.75 -2.55 20.90
CA THR A 394 -26.54 -1.10 20.73
C THR A 394 -26.88 -0.38 22.02
N PRO A 395 -26.09 0.64 22.43
CA PRO A 395 -26.51 1.52 23.51
C PRO A 395 -27.81 2.24 23.14
N GLY A 396 -28.65 2.54 24.14
CA GLY A 396 -29.83 3.36 23.94
C GLY A 396 -29.48 4.79 23.53
N SER A 397 -30.44 5.51 22.96
CA SER A 397 -30.31 6.95 22.66
C SER A 397 -29.83 7.72 23.87
N ARG A 398 -28.79 8.55 23.71
CA ARG A 398 -28.20 9.29 24.83
C ARG A 398 -27.32 10.46 24.40
N ALA A 399 -27.15 11.39 25.32
CA ALA A 399 -26.26 12.52 25.20
C ALA A 399 -25.29 12.59 26.38
N SER A 400 -24.23 13.40 26.25
CA SER A 400 -23.26 13.71 27.31
C SER A 400 -22.62 12.49 27.94
N THR A 401 -22.22 11.55 27.12
CA THR A 401 -21.54 10.30 27.50
C THR A 401 -20.07 10.56 27.76
N VAL A 402 -19.47 9.75 28.62
CA VAL A 402 -18.02 9.71 28.82
C VAL A 402 -17.40 8.65 27.90
N THR A 403 -16.27 8.99 27.26
CA THR A 403 -15.68 8.17 26.20
C THR A 403 -14.19 7.94 26.37
N TRP A 404 -13.69 6.78 25.98
CA TRP A 404 -12.26 6.42 25.93
C TRP A 404 -11.95 5.63 24.68
N THR A 405 -10.74 5.82 24.14
CA THR A 405 -10.15 4.90 23.17
C THR A 405 -9.13 4.03 23.88
N ASN A 406 -9.27 2.73 23.76
CA ASN A 406 -8.32 1.77 24.31
C ASN A 406 -7.11 1.59 23.39
N GLN A 407 -5.99 1.11 23.92
CA GLN A 407 -4.76 0.86 23.17
C GLN A 407 -4.93 -0.18 22.03
N ASP A 408 -5.91 -1.10 22.16
CA ASP A 408 -6.28 -2.06 21.12
C ASP A 408 -7.15 -1.45 20.00
N GLY A 409 -7.47 -0.17 20.06
CA GLY A 409 -8.31 0.54 19.11
C GLY A 409 -9.80 0.40 19.33
N THR A 410 -10.24 -0.31 20.38
CA THR A 410 -11.66 -0.38 20.74
C THR A 410 -12.13 0.91 21.40
N LEU A 411 -13.38 1.28 21.12
CA LEU A 411 -14.00 2.51 21.61
C LEU A 411 -14.90 2.18 22.81
N TRP A 412 -14.80 2.95 23.88
CA TRP A 412 -15.53 2.70 25.13
C TRP A 412 -16.41 3.87 25.50
N LEU A 413 -17.55 3.57 26.09
CA LEU A 413 -18.57 4.53 26.47
C LEU A 413 -19.11 4.21 27.85
N PHE A 414 -19.31 5.23 28.69
CA PHE A 414 -19.94 5.10 30.00
C PHE A 414 -21.05 6.14 30.20
N GLY A 415 -22.20 5.68 30.65
CA GLY A 415 -23.28 6.51 31.14
C GLY A 415 -23.88 7.48 30.12
N GLY A 416 -24.08 8.72 30.54
CA GLY A 416 -24.81 9.75 29.79
C GLY A 416 -26.23 9.92 30.30
N ASN A 417 -26.93 10.89 29.76
CA ASN A 417 -28.39 11.08 29.93
C ASN A 417 -29.10 10.45 28.74
N GLY A 418 -29.95 9.46 28.93
CA GLY A 418 -30.57 8.74 27.82
C GLY A 418 -31.50 7.63 28.22
N SER A 419 -31.79 6.68 27.31
CA SER A 419 -32.76 5.63 27.48
C SER A 419 -32.14 4.28 27.80
N ASP A 420 -32.72 3.59 28.78
CA ASP A 420 -32.36 2.23 29.19
C ASP A 420 -32.94 1.16 28.26
N ALA A 421 -32.82 -0.13 28.66
CA ALA A 421 -33.37 -1.26 27.91
C ALA A 421 -34.91 -1.24 27.76
N ASN A 422 -35.60 -0.56 28.65
CA ASN A 422 -37.08 -0.44 28.64
C ASN A 422 -37.56 0.93 28.12
N ASN A 423 -36.67 1.71 27.53
CA ASN A 423 -36.92 3.08 27.07
C ASN A 423 -37.32 4.04 28.21
N VAL A 424 -36.77 3.81 29.41
CA VAL A 424 -36.93 4.71 30.55
C VAL A 424 -35.80 5.76 30.49
N PRO A 425 -36.13 7.08 30.38
CA PRO A 425 -35.10 8.10 30.34
C PRO A 425 -34.49 8.35 31.74
N GLY A 426 -33.20 8.69 31.78
CA GLY A 426 -32.50 9.03 33.00
C GLY A 426 -31.00 8.96 32.87
N PHE A 427 -30.31 9.16 34.01
CA PHE A 427 -28.89 9.01 34.06
C PHE A 427 -28.49 7.54 34.06
N LEU A 428 -27.57 7.21 33.17
CA LEU A 428 -27.09 5.86 32.94
C LEU A 428 -25.74 5.62 33.62
N ASN A 429 -25.43 4.34 33.91
CA ASN A 429 -24.13 3.90 34.37
C ASN A 429 -23.69 2.61 33.67
N ASP A 430 -24.30 2.33 32.53
CA ASP A 430 -23.91 1.22 31.68
C ASP A 430 -22.57 1.51 30.99
N PHE A 431 -21.78 0.44 30.83
CA PHE A 431 -20.44 0.49 30.26
C PHE A 431 -20.39 -0.36 29.00
N TRP A 432 -19.99 0.24 27.91
CA TRP A 432 -20.02 -0.35 26.58
C TRP A 432 -18.67 -0.31 25.90
N LYS A 433 -18.40 -1.33 25.10
CA LYS A 433 -17.27 -1.42 24.19
C LYS A 433 -17.77 -1.58 22.76
N PHE A 434 -17.24 -0.80 21.83
CA PHE A 434 -17.40 -0.97 20.38
C PHE A 434 -16.10 -1.47 19.79
N ASP A 435 -16.18 -2.52 18.98
CA ASP A 435 -15.06 -3.02 18.18
C ASP A 435 -15.19 -2.53 16.74
N PRO A 436 -14.34 -1.58 16.28
CA PRO A 436 -14.40 -1.07 14.92
C PRO A 436 -14.16 -2.14 13.83
N ALA A 437 -13.39 -3.18 14.13
CA ALA A 437 -13.09 -4.26 13.18
C ALA A 437 -14.27 -5.21 12.98
N ALA A 438 -14.98 -5.53 14.07
CA ALA A 438 -16.18 -6.36 14.03
C ALA A 438 -17.45 -5.55 13.71
N SER A 439 -17.41 -4.22 13.91
CA SER A 439 -18.57 -3.33 13.89
C SER A 439 -19.67 -3.78 14.87
N GLU A 440 -19.29 -4.21 16.07
CA GLU A 440 -20.19 -4.75 17.07
C GLU A 440 -20.02 -4.08 18.44
N TRP A 441 -21.14 -3.87 19.13
CA TRP A 441 -21.18 -3.41 20.50
C TRP A 441 -21.19 -4.57 21.48
N THR A 442 -20.53 -4.38 22.63
CA THR A 442 -20.54 -5.29 23.78
C THR A 442 -20.94 -4.51 25.03
N TRP A 443 -21.98 -4.96 25.73
CA TRP A 443 -22.28 -4.44 27.06
C TRP A 443 -21.31 -5.06 28.06
N MET A 444 -20.46 -4.22 28.68
CA MET A 444 -19.34 -4.63 29.53
C MET A 444 -19.65 -4.54 31.03
N GLY A 445 -20.65 -3.76 31.44
CA GLY A 445 -20.94 -3.57 32.86
C GLY A 445 -22.05 -2.53 33.09
N GLY A 446 -22.30 -2.26 34.36
CA GLY A 446 -23.33 -1.32 34.78
C GLY A 446 -24.76 -1.87 34.65
N SER A 447 -25.73 -1.03 34.93
CA SER A 447 -27.14 -1.42 34.86
C SER A 447 -27.72 -1.24 33.48
N SER A 448 -28.50 -2.22 33.01
CA SER A 448 -29.30 -2.10 31.79
C SER A 448 -30.61 -1.33 32.01
N MET A 449 -30.86 -0.88 33.25
CA MET A 449 -32.08 -0.17 33.64
C MET A 449 -31.76 1.05 34.49
N VAL A 450 -32.49 2.13 34.24
CA VAL A 450 -32.46 3.33 35.08
C VAL A 450 -33.05 3.02 36.44
N GLY A 451 -32.36 3.42 37.50
CA GLY A 451 -32.81 3.22 38.87
C GLY A 451 -34.05 4.06 39.25
N ALA A 452 -34.65 3.74 40.38
CA ALA A 452 -35.76 4.51 40.94
C ALA A 452 -35.33 5.97 41.17
N GLY A 453 -36.12 6.92 40.65
CA GLY A 453 -35.77 8.35 40.75
C GLY A 453 -34.93 8.90 39.61
N GLY A 454 -34.73 8.08 38.54
CA GLY A 454 -34.04 8.52 37.32
C GLY A 454 -32.51 8.31 37.36
N ALA A 455 -31.94 7.62 38.34
CA ALA A 455 -30.54 7.37 38.48
C ALA A 455 -30.21 6.09 39.27
N THR A 456 -29.03 5.54 39.08
CA THR A 456 -28.50 4.35 39.76
C THR A 456 -27.34 4.76 40.70
N ALA A 457 -27.41 4.35 41.96
CA ALA A 457 -26.36 4.65 42.94
C ALA A 457 -25.01 4.03 42.58
N GLY A 458 -23.93 4.72 42.92
CA GLY A 458 -22.57 4.18 42.84
C GLY A 458 -22.27 3.18 43.94
N VAL A 459 -21.37 2.22 43.67
CA VAL A 459 -20.83 1.29 44.67
C VAL A 459 -19.34 1.54 44.81
N TYR A 460 -18.95 2.16 45.93
CA TYR A 460 -17.60 2.78 46.07
C TYR A 460 -16.53 1.82 46.64
N GLY A 461 -16.90 0.84 47.45
CA GLY A 461 -15.93 -0.08 48.05
C GLY A 461 -14.90 0.63 48.95
N THR A 462 -13.67 0.12 48.96
CA THR A 462 -12.55 0.71 49.70
C THR A 462 -11.73 1.65 48.80
N LEU A 463 -11.44 2.84 49.25
CA LEU A 463 -10.66 3.87 48.54
C LEU A 463 -9.32 3.25 48.04
N GLY A 464 -9.02 3.47 46.76
CA GLY A 464 -7.81 2.98 46.08
C GLY A 464 -7.77 1.46 45.86
N THR A 465 -8.88 0.73 46.09
CA THR A 465 -8.90 -0.74 45.95
C THR A 465 -9.90 -1.13 44.86
N PRO A 466 -9.42 -1.73 43.74
CA PRO A 466 -10.34 -2.28 42.77
C PRO A 466 -11.10 -3.48 43.31
N ALA A 467 -12.37 -3.63 42.95
CA ALA A 467 -13.20 -4.77 43.34
C ALA A 467 -14.33 -5.00 42.34
N ALA A 468 -14.67 -6.25 42.10
CA ALA A 468 -15.69 -6.71 41.15
C ALA A 468 -17.10 -6.12 41.36
N GLY A 469 -17.38 -5.56 42.52
CA GLY A 469 -18.68 -4.91 42.80
C GLY A 469 -18.63 -3.42 42.74
N ASN A 470 -17.47 -2.79 42.59
CA ASN A 470 -17.33 -1.37 42.51
C ASN A 470 -17.86 -0.86 41.14
N LEU A 471 -18.61 0.23 41.20
CA LEU A 471 -19.15 0.82 39.96
C LEU A 471 -19.45 2.30 40.21
N PRO A 472 -19.01 3.21 39.33
CA PRO A 472 -19.43 4.60 39.41
C PRO A 472 -20.97 4.73 39.34
N GLY A 473 -21.53 5.68 40.09
CA GLY A 473 -22.96 6.02 39.99
C GLY A 473 -23.30 6.55 38.60
N SER A 474 -24.57 6.45 38.23
CA SER A 474 -25.06 6.96 36.95
C SER A 474 -24.75 8.48 36.84
N ARG A 475 -24.26 8.91 35.68
CA ARG A 475 -23.81 10.29 35.47
C ARG A 475 -23.82 10.72 34.01
N THR A 476 -23.84 12.01 33.84
CA THR A 476 -23.70 12.76 32.59
C THR A 476 -22.63 13.82 32.72
N GLU A 477 -22.04 14.25 31.63
CA GLU A 477 -21.04 15.34 31.57
C GLU A 477 -19.83 15.18 32.51
N GLY A 478 -19.46 13.93 32.83
CA GLY A 478 -18.20 13.60 33.46
C GLY A 478 -17.03 13.77 32.47
N VAL A 479 -15.82 13.87 33.00
CA VAL A 479 -14.62 13.92 32.18
C VAL A 479 -13.82 12.64 32.25
N ALA A 480 -13.05 12.37 31.20
CA ALA A 480 -12.32 11.12 31.02
C ALA A 480 -10.87 11.35 30.62
N TRP A 481 -10.02 10.41 31.02
CA TRP A 481 -8.62 10.31 30.59
C TRP A 481 -8.24 8.84 30.41
N THR A 482 -7.26 8.62 29.56
CA THR A 482 -6.55 7.32 29.49
C THR A 482 -5.10 7.57 29.89
N ASP A 483 -4.58 6.81 30.86
CA ASP A 483 -3.19 6.94 31.27
C ASP A 483 -2.24 6.20 30.30
N ILE A 484 -0.94 6.38 30.54
CA ILE A 484 0.11 5.74 29.69
C ILE A 484 0.10 4.18 29.76
N TYR A 485 -0.58 3.63 30.77
CA TYR A 485 -0.74 2.18 30.94
C TYR A 485 -2.02 1.66 30.30
N GLY A 486 -2.90 2.55 29.80
CA GLY A 486 -4.18 2.22 29.20
C GLY A 486 -5.33 2.10 30.22
N ASN A 487 -5.14 2.52 31.46
CA ASN A 487 -6.24 2.58 32.43
C ASN A 487 -7.16 3.76 32.09
N PHE A 488 -8.45 3.56 32.28
CA PHE A 488 -9.46 4.58 32.10
C PHE A 488 -9.73 5.29 33.41
N TRP A 489 -9.74 6.61 33.36
CA TRP A 489 -10.02 7.48 34.48
C TRP A 489 -11.29 8.27 34.22
N LEU A 490 -12.11 8.44 35.26
CA LEU A 490 -13.39 9.14 35.20
C LEU A 490 -13.46 10.08 36.40
N PHE A 491 -13.82 11.35 36.16
CA PHE A 491 -14.01 12.33 37.23
C PHE A 491 -15.32 13.07 37.07
N GLY A 492 -16.05 13.23 38.22
CA GLY A 492 -17.15 14.16 38.32
C GLY A 492 -18.37 13.87 37.45
N GLY A 493 -18.97 14.95 36.94
CA GLY A 493 -20.25 14.94 36.23
C GLY A 493 -21.44 15.25 37.11
N SER A 494 -22.61 15.44 36.52
CA SER A 494 -23.87 15.46 37.26
C SER A 494 -24.39 14.01 37.34
N GLY A 495 -24.63 13.52 38.57
CA GLY A 495 -24.97 12.11 38.71
C GLY A 495 -25.29 11.71 40.14
N SER A 496 -25.35 10.37 40.33
CA SER A 496 -25.79 9.74 41.57
C SER A 496 -24.60 9.31 42.43
N ASP A 497 -24.63 9.63 43.71
CA ASP A 497 -23.66 9.17 44.70
C ASP A 497 -23.97 7.76 45.22
N ALA A 498 -23.30 7.33 46.28
CA ALA A 498 -23.52 6.02 46.92
C ALA A 498 -24.90 5.87 47.58
N GLN A 499 -25.63 6.95 47.82
CA GLN A 499 -26.94 6.99 48.48
C GLN A 499 -28.08 7.29 47.48
N ALA A 500 -27.81 7.22 46.17
CA ALA A 500 -28.74 7.59 45.10
C ALA A 500 -29.15 9.08 45.16
N VAL A 501 -28.33 9.97 45.75
CA VAL A 501 -28.51 11.40 45.71
C VAL A 501 -27.94 11.97 44.43
N ILE A 502 -28.73 12.68 43.64
CA ILE A 502 -28.30 13.32 42.40
C ILE A 502 -27.72 14.71 42.72
N GLY A 503 -26.58 15.03 42.13
CA GLY A 503 -25.91 16.32 42.22
C GLY A 503 -24.58 16.33 41.50
N TYR A 504 -23.69 17.29 41.86
CA TYR A 504 -22.40 17.52 41.21
C TYR A 504 -21.32 16.69 41.91
N LEU A 505 -20.79 15.68 41.17
CA LEU A 505 -19.82 14.74 41.70
C LEU A 505 -18.41 15.31 41.61
N ASN A 506 -17.55 14.90 42.56
CA ASN A 506 -16.10 15.11 42.51
C ASN A 506 -15.31 13.82 42.76
N ASP A 507 -15.99 12.70 42.64
CA ASP A 507 -15.37 11.38 42.74
C ASP A 507 -14.47 11.08 41.55
N LEU A 508 -13.33 10.49 41.84
CA LEU A 508 -12.34 10.03 40.86
C LEU A 508 -12.31 8.51 40.84
N TRP A 509 -12.40 7.95 39.69
CA TRP A 509 -12.41 6.52 39.47
C TRP A 509 -11.34 6.10 38.48
N GLU A 510 -10.78 4.91 38.68
CA GLU A 510 -9.87 4.21 37.79
C GLU A 510 -10.42 2.86 37.44
N THR A 511 -10.32 2.42 36.19
CA THR A 511 -10.55 1.03 35.79
C THR A 511 -9.54 0.63 34.74
N THR A 512 -8.98 -0.56 34.92
CA THR A 512 -8.20 -1.19 33.87
C THR A 512 -9.18 -1.90 32.95
N PRO A 513 -9.34 -1.46 31.69
CA PRO A 513 -10.18 -2.19 30.74
C PRO A 513 -9.60 -3.60 30.60
N VAL A 514 -10.46 -4.62 30.75
CA VAL A 514 -10.04 -5.99 30.49
C VAL A 514 -9.67 -6.11 29.02
N MET A 515 -8.40 -6.10 28.77
CA MET A 515 -7.88 -6.39 27.43
C MET A 515 -7.93 -7.90 27.22
N VAL A 516 -8.62 -8.33 26.18
CA VAL A 516 -8.62 -9.73 25.74
C VAL A 516 -7.57 -9.84 24.65
N THR A 517 -6.65 -10.77 24.80
CA THR A 517 -5.67 -11.07 23.76
C THR A 517 -6.41 -11.42 22.47
N ALA A 518 -5.98 -10.91 21.34
CA ALA A 518 -6.59 -11.22 20.05
C ALA A 518 -6.60 -12.74 19.83
N THR A 519 -7.59 -13.23 19.09
CA THR A 519 -7.61 -14.65 18.73
C THR A 519 -6.54 -14.92 17.66
N PRO A 520 -5.64 -15.89 17.89
CA PRO A 520 -4.56 -16.18 16.94
C PRO A 520 -5.07 -16.48 15.53
N THR A 521 -4.32 -16.06 14.53
CA THR A 521 -4.59 -16.34 13.11
C THR A 521 -3.63 -17.42 12.62
N LEU A 522 -4.18 -18.46 11.98
CA LEU A 522 -3.42 -19.55 11.39
C LEU A 522 -3.33 -19.36 9.86
N SER A 523 -2.12 -19.46 9.32
CA SER A 523 -1.85 -19.36 7.88
C SER A 523 -0.93 -20.49 7.41
N PRO A 524 -1.31 -21.23 6.34
CA PRO A 524 -2.53 -21.09 5.56
C PRO A 524 -3.80 -21.43 6.34
N ALA A 525 -4.96 -21.01 5.86
CA ALA A 525 -6.26 -21.29 6.47
C ALA A 525 -6.55 -22.79 6.53
N SER A 526 -7.58 -23.20 7.31
CA SER A 526 -8.06 -24.59 7.33
C SER A 526 -8.47 -25.07 5.92
N GLY A 527 -8.16 -26.32 5.58
CA GLY A 527 -8.48 -26.82 4.24
C GLY A 527 -7.90 -28.20 3.94
N THR A 528 -8.20 -28.67 2.69
CA THR A 528 -7.58 -29.87 2.14
C THR A 528 -6.45 -29.47 1.20
N TYR A 529 -5.27 -29.99 1.42
CA TYR A 529 -4.04 -29.69 0.71
C TYR A 529 -3.44 -30.94 0.07
N THR A 530 -2.74 -30.77 -1.01
CA THR A 530 -2.10 -31.90 -1.73
C THR A 530 -0.67 -32.16 -1.29
N THR A 531 -0.14 -31.30 -0.43
CA THR A 531 1.20 -31.44 0.15
C THR A 531 1.15 -31.07 1.63
N ALA A 532 2.07 -31.62 2.43
CA ALA A 532 2.24 -31.18 3.81
C ALA A 532 2.35 -29.65 3.86
N GLN A 533 1.65 -29.04 4.82
CA GLN A 533 1.65 -27.59 5.00
C GLN A 533 2.57 -27.19 6.14
N THR A 534 3.15 -26.00 5.98
CA THR A 534 3.88 -25.33 7.05
C THR A 534 3.01 -24.20 7.56
N VAL A 535 2.45 -24.37 8.76
CA VAL A 535 1.49 -23.45 9.37
C VAL A 535 2.22 -22.45 10.25
N THR A 536 1.95 -21.17 10.02
CA THR A 536 2.35 -20.08 10.91
C THR A 536 1.15 -19.65 11.74
N ILE A 537 1.40 -19.35 13.01
CA ILE A 537 0.40 -18.80 13.92
C ILE A 537 0.87 -17.41 14.35
N SER A 538 0.02 -16.42 14.21
CA SER A 538 0.31 -15.03 14.56
C SER A 538 -0.80 -14.44 15.43
N ASP A 539 -0.45 -13.44 16.22
CA ASP A 539 -1.36 -12.68 17.06
C ASP A 539 -1.04 -11.19 16.93
N SER A 540 -2.08 -10.35 16.90
CA SER A 540 -1.92 -8.90 16.76
C SER A 540 -1.65 -8.19 18.08
N THR A 541 -1.83 -8.87 19.23
CA THR A 541 -1.59 -8.28 20.54
C THR A 541 -0.10 -8.15 20.81
N SER A 542 0.33 -6.95 21.14
CA SER A 542 1.74 -6.67 21.46
C SER A 542 2.21 -7.53 22.67
N GLY A 543 3.34 -8.22 22.50
CA GLY A 543 3.89 -9.09 23.54
C GLY A 543 3.13 -10.40 23.77
N ALA A 544 2.21 -10.77 22.88
CA ALA A 544 1.47 -12.02 22.99
C ALA A 544 2.38 -13.25 22.92
N VAL A 545 2.06 -14.22 23.77
CA VAL A 545 2.64 -15.57 23.77
C VAL A 545 1.57 -16.55 23.32
N ILE A 546 1.82 -17.25 22.22
CA ILE A 546 0.86 -18.20 21.65
C ILE A 546 1.17 -19.61 22.16
N TYR A 547 0.11 -20.32 22.55
CA TYR A 547 0.15 -21.75 22.93
C TYR A 547 -0.76 -22.54 22.00
N TYR A 548 -0.37 -23.76 21.67
CA TYR A 548 -1.14 -24.58 20.73
C TYR A 548 -1.15 -26.06 21.09
N THR A 549 -2.11 -26.78 20.50
CA THR A 549 -2.24 -28.25 20.54
C THR A 549 -2.54 -28.78 19.14
N THR A 550 -2.17 -30.04 18.89
CA THR A 550 -2.44 -30.76 17.62
C THR A 550 -3.20 -32.06 17.85
N ASP A 551 -3.53 -32.39 19.13
CA ASP A 551 -4.21 -33.60 19.56
C ASP A 551 -5.71 -33.45 19.72
N GLY A 552 -6.28 -32.28 19.34
CA GLY A 552 -7.68 -31.96 19.49
C GLY A 552 -8.09 -31.45 20.88
N SER A 553 -7.16 -31.32 21.82
CA SER A 553 -7.42 -30.68 23.11
C SER A 553 -7.44 -29.16 23.02
N ILE A 554 -8.18 -28.51 23.93
CA ILE A 554 -8.18 -27.03 24.03
C ILE A 554 -6.86 -26.59 24.66
N PRO A 555 -6.08 -25.72 24.02
CA PRO A 555 -4.81 -25.26 24.58
C PRO A 555 -5.01 -24.40 25.83
N THR A 556 -4.03 -24.47 26.72
CA THR A 556 -3.93 -23.68 27.96
C THR A 556 -2.53 -23.03 28.00
N PRO A 557 -2.26 -22.09 28.90
CA PRO A 557 -0.90 -21.55 29.10
C PRO A 557 0.16 -22.58 29.49
N SER A 558 -0.25 -23.83 29.78
CA SER A 558 0.63 -24.97 30.04
C SER A 558 0.88 -25.83 28.80
N SER A 559 0.19 -25.55 27.68
CA SER A 559 0.35 -26.26 26.40
C SER A 559 1.65 -25.86 25.69
N THR A 560 1.94 -26.48 24.56
CA THR A 560 3.15 -26.18 23.78
C THR A 560 3.17 -24.73 23.35
N LYS A 561 4.25 -24.03 23.70
CA LYS A 561 4.46 -22.65 23.25
C LYS A 561 4.85 -22.63 21.78
N TYR A 562 4.19 -21.77 21.00
CA TYR A 562 4.55 -21.53 19.60
C TYR A 562 5.84 -20.71 19.51
N ILE A 563 6.86 -21.26 18.86
CA ILE A 563 8.17 -20.62 18.66
C ILE A 563 8.55 -20.49 17.18
N GLY A 564 7.73 -21.02 16.28
CA GLY A 564 7.98 -20.98 14.84
C GLY A 564 7.08 -21.94 14.07
N PRO A 565 7.17 -21.95 12.73
CA PRO A 565 6.24 -22.68 11.88
C PRO A 565 6.13 -24.17 12.18
N ILE A 566 4.91 -24.71 12.10
CA ILE A 566 4.55 -26.11 12.38
C ILE A 566 4.32 -26.82 11.06
N THR A 567 5.01 -27.94 10.82
CA THR A 567 4.69 -28.81 9.68
C THR A 567 3.56 -29.76 10.08
N VAL A 568 2.43 -29.64 9.37
CA VAL A 568 1.22 -30.43 9.66
C VAL A 568 1.02 -31.59 8.69
N SER A 569 0.59 -32.71 9.27
CA SER A 569 -0.10 -33.80 8.59
C SER A 569 -1.62 -33.59 8.68
N THR A 570 -2.43 -34.62 8.44
CA THR A 570 -3.88 -34.52 8.65
C THR A 570 -4.16 -34.40 10.15
N GLU A 571 -4.41 -33.16 10.62
CA GLU A 571 -4.63 -32.84 12.04
C GLU A 571 -5.33 -31.49 12.20
N THR A 572 -5.85 -31.23 13.41
CA THR A 572 -6.44 -29.96 13.78
C THR A 572 -5.51 -29.23 14.75
N ILE A 573 -5.17 -28.01 14.43
CA ILE A 573 -4.46 -27.12 15.33
C ILE A 573 -5.48 -26.28 16.07
N HIS A 574 -5.39 -26.27 17.40
CA HIS A 574 -6.04 -25.28 18.27
C HIS A 574 -4.96 -24.36 18.85
N ALA A 575 -5.25 -23.06 18.90
CA ALA A 575 -4.32 -22.09 19.46
C ALA A 575 -5.02 -21.03 20.31
N ILE A 576 -4.36 -20.60 21.38
CA ILE A 576 -4.71 -19.42 22.17
C ILE A 576 -3.51 -18.49 22.29
N ALA A 577 -3.76 -17.23 22.54
CA ALA A 577 -2.76 -16.25 22.88
C ALA A 577 -2.96 -15.75 24.31
N THR A 578 -1.86 -15.41 24.98
CA THR A 578 -1.84 -14.75 26.29
C THR A 578 -0.85 -13.60 26.26
N ALA A 579 -1.16 -12.51 26.90
CA ALA A 579 -0.25 -11.36 27.06
C ALA A 579 -0.30 -10.86 28.51
N ALA A 580 0.75 -10.17 28.95
CA ALA A 580 0.75 -9.53 30.26
C ALA A 580 -0.40 -8.51 30.33
N ASN A 581 -1.18 -8.53 31.39
CA ASN A 581 -2.35 -7.69 31.62
C ASN A 581 -3.55 -7.95 30.69
N TYR A 582 -3.54 -9.06 29.95
CA TYR A 582 -4.65 -9.49 29.09
C TYR A 582 -5.24 -10.79 29.60
N VAL A 583 -6.53 -10.99 29.42
CA VAL A 583 -7.18 -12.29 29.47
C VAL A 583 -6.79 -13.10 28.24
N SER A 584 -6.66 -14.40 28.41
CA SER A 584 -6.36 -15.30 27.28
C SER A 584 -7.38 -15.13 26.15
N SER A 585 -6.94 -15.22 24.93
CA SER A 585 -7.79 -15.14 23.73
C SER A 585 -8.83 -16.24 23.67
N GLY A 586 -9.82 -16.09 22.78
CA GLY A 586 -10.59 -17.21 22.27
C GLY A 586 -9.70 -18.27 21.61
N VAL A 587 -10.23 -19.49 21.45
CA VAL A 587 -9.51 -20.58 20.78
C VAL A 587 -9.66 -20.41 19.27
N ALA A 588 -8.52 -20.21 18.59
CA ALA A 588 -8.44 -20.36 17.14
C ALA A 588 -8.37 -21.84 16.79
N SER A 589 -9.06 -22.27 15.74
CA SER A 589 -9.08 -23.66 15.30
C SER A 589 -8.94 -23.76 13.78
N ALA A 590 -8.01 -24.60 13.32
CA ALA A 590 -7.83 -24.85 11.88
C ALA A 590 -7.59 -26.35 11.65
N MET A 591 -8.45 -26.97 10.85
CA MET A 591 -8.32 -28.35 10.43
C MET A 591 -7.59 -28.45 9.09
N TYR A 592 -6.51 -29.21 9.07
CA TYR A 592 -5.73 -29.51 7.86
C TYR A 592 -5.94 -30.96 7.48
N THR A 593 -6.34 -31.20 6.25
CA THR A 593 -6.44 -32.52 5.66
C THR A 593 -5.42 -32.63 4.54
N ILE A 594 -4.42 -33.50 4.71
CA ILE A 594 -3.41 -33.70 3.67
C ILE A 594 -3.83 -34.88 2.82
N GLN A 595 -4.23 -34.58 1.59
CA GLN A 595 -4.62 -35.56 0.60
C GLN A 595 -3.64 -35.53 -0.56
N LEU A 596 -2.65 -36.41 -0.52
CA LEU A 596 -1.63 -36.52 -1.54
C LEU A 596 -2.26 -36.80 -2.90
N THR A 597 -1.73 -36.21 -3.97
CA THR A 597 -2.11 -36.51 -5.35
C THR A 597 -1.08 -37.46 -5.93
N ALA A 598 -1.54 -38.49 -6.66
CA ALA A 598 -0.65 -39.35 -7.39
C ALA A 598 0.17 -38.56 -8.42
N ALA A 599 1.40 -38.94 -8.64
CA ALA A 599 2.25 -38.33 -9.65
C ALA A 599 1.60 -38.47 -11.04
N MET A 600 1.91 -37.57 -11.92
CA MET A 600 1.43 -37.66 -13.31
C MET A 600 2.25 -38.71 -14.06
N PRO A 601 1.62 -39.70 -14.74
CA PRO A 601 2.32 -40.72 -15.50
C PRO A 601 3.31 -40.13 -16.52
N ALA A 602 4.47 -40.78 -16.64
CA ALA A 602 5.51 -40.43 -17.60
C ALA A 602 5.58 -41.45 -18.73
N PHE A 603 5.79 -40.97 -19.95
CA PHE A 603 5.87 -41.78 -21.16
C PHE A 603 7.33 -41.90 -21.64
N SER A 604 7.71 -43.09 -22.09
CA SER A 604 9.01 -43.32 -22.71
C SER A 604 8.84 -44.22 -23.93
N PRO A 605 9.31 -43.82 -25.13
CA PRO A 605 9.91 -42.54 -25.44
C PRO A 605 8.93 -41.36 -25.24
N ALA A 606 9.43 -40.12 -25.15
CA ALA A 606 8.59 -38.93 -25.01
C ALA A 606 7.68 -38.71 -26.24
N ALA A 607 6.65 -37.87 -26.07
CA ALA A 607 5.83 -37.41 -27.20
C ALA A 607 6.69 -36.76 -28.29
N GLY A 608 6.35 -37.02 -29.55
CA GLY A 608 7.15 -36.49 -30.65
C GLY A 608 6.82 -37.08 -31.99
N THR A 609 7.58 -36.69 -33.04
CA THR A 609 7.50 -37.21 -34.38
C THR A 609 8.58 -38.24 -34.59
N TYR A 610 8.19 -39.44 -35.04
CA TYR A 610 9.05 -40.58 -35.24
C TYR A 610 8.91 -41.08 -36.67
N THR A 611 10.00 -41.65 -37.17
CA THR A 611 10.05 -42.19 -38.52
C THR A 611 9.70 -43.68 -38.58
N THR A 612 9.50 -44.31 -37.42
CA THR A 612 9.15 -45.73 -37.26
C THR A 612 8.14 -45.91 -36.13
N ALA A 613 7.41 -47.02 -36.14
CA ALA A 613 6.54 -47.41 -35.02
C ALA A 613 7.31 -47.36 -33.70
N GLN A 614 6.66 -46.89 -32.65
CA GLN A 614 7.23 -46.74 -31.33
C GLN A 614 6.63 -47.75 -30.34
N THR A 615 7.45 -48.21 -29.38
CA THR A 615 7.01 -49.02 -28.26
C THR A 615 7.03 -48.13 -26.99
N VAL A 616 5.85 -47.71 -26.56
CA VAL A 616 5.70 -46.74 -25.47
C VAL A 616 5.49 -47.43 -24.13
N THR A 617 6.29 -47.07 -23.15
CA THR A 617 6.11 -47.48 -21.76
C THR A 617 5.54 -46.33 -20.97
N ILE A 618 4.67 -46.65 -19.99
CA ILE A 618 4.10 -45.67 -19.08
C ILE A 618 4.57 -46.03 -17.65
N SER A 619 5.09 -45.07 -16.95
CA SER A 619 5.55 -45.22 -15.54
C SER A 619 4.98 -44.16 -14.63
N ASP A 620 4.91 -44.45 -13.34
CA ASP A 620 4.48 -43.49 -12.31
C ASP A 620 5.38 -43.59 -11.09
N ALA A 621 5.65 -42.39 -10.47
CA ALA A 621 6.54 -42.33 -9.30
C ALA A 621 5.81 -42.62 -7.98
N THR A 622 4.47 -42.64 -7.96
CA THR A 622 3.68 -42.88 -6.76
C THR A 622 3.78 -44.34 -6.33
N PRO A 623 4.16 -44.62 -5.08
CA PRO A 623 4.25 -46.01 -4.61
C PRO A 623 2.91 -46.76 -4.73
N GLY A 624 2.92 -47.90 -5.39
CA GLY A 624 1.72 -48.72 -5.55
C GLY A 624 0.69 -48.18 -6.55
N ALA A 625 1.08 -47.20 -7.41
CA ALA A 625 0.18 -46.66 -8.41
C ALA A 625 -0.30 -47.69 -9.42
N LEU A 626 -1.58 -47.61 -9.74
CA LEU A 626 -2.21 -48.26 -10.89
C LEU A 626 -2.40 -47.21 -11.98
N ILE A 627 -1.93 -47.51 -13.17
CA ILE A 627 -2.05 -46.61 -14.32
C ILE A 627 -3.20 -47.05 -15.22
N TYR A 628 -4.05 -46.15 -15.64
CA TYR A 628 -5.11 -46.35 -16.60
C TYR A 628 -4.89 -45.42 -17.79
N TYR A 629 -5.16 -45.92 -19.02
CA TYR A 629 -4.89 -45.17 -20.23
C TYR A 629 -5.96 -45.33 -21.30
N THR A 630 -5.96 -44.39 -22.26
CA THR A 630 -6.76 -44.40 -23.49
C THR A 630 -5.90 -44.03 -24.70
N THR A 631 -6.26 -44.49 -25.89
CA THR A 631 -5.57 -44.17 -27.16
C THR A 631 -6.52 -43.53 -28.17
N ASP A 632 -7.78 -43.37 -27.81
CA ASP A 632 -8.86 -42.82 -28.67
C ASP A 632 -9.11 -41.30 -28.42
N GLY A 633 -8.25 -40.63 -27.63
CA GLY A 633 -8.38 -39.22 -27.29
C GLY A 633 -9.36 -38.95 -26.15
N SER A 634 -9.99 -39.94 -25.56
CA SER A 634 -10.87 -39.80 -24.41
C SER A 634 -10.06 -39.61 -23.12
N THR A 635 -10.65 -38.91 -22.13
CA THR A 635 -10.06 -38.77 -20.81
C THR A 635 -10.09 -40.07 -20.03
N PRO A 636 -8.95 -40.64 -19.60
CA PRO A 636 -8.92 -41.91 -18.87
C PRO A 636 -9.57 -41.76 -17.48
N THR A 637 -10.24 -42.82 -17.06
CA THR A 637 -10.82 -43.00 -15.75
C THR A 637 -10.34 -44.33 -15.15
N THR A 638 -10.68 -44.60 -13.91
CA THR A 638 -10.39 -45.90 -13.25
C THR A 638 -11.10 -47.07 -13.93
N SER A 639 -12.03 -46.82 -14.84
CA SER A 639 -12.72 -47.83 -15.67
C SER A 639 -12.04 -48.01 -17.05
N SER A 640 -11.06 -47.20 -17.43
CA SER A 640 -10.30 -47.29 -18.65
C SER A 640 -9.34 -48.48 -18.63
N THR A 641 -8.69 -48.75 -19.74
CA THR A 641 -7.72 -49.87 -19.85
C THR A 641 -6.59 -49.70 -18.84
N LYS A 642 -6.41 -50.70 -17.99
CA LYS A 642 -5.29 -50.72 -17.05
C LYS A 642 -3.98 -51.01 -17.80
N TYR A 643 -2.97 -50.20 -17.53
CA TYR A 643 -1.66 -50.41 -18.11
C TYR A 643 -0.95 -51.61 -17.45
N THR A 644 -0.63 -52.61 -18.27
CA THR A 644 0.05 -53.83 -17.82
C THR A 644 1.37 -54.07 -18.53
N GLY A 645 1.71 -53.30 -19.54
CA GLY A 645 2.92 -53.45 -20.33
C GLY A 645 2.96 -52.49 -21.53
N PRO A 646 4.05 -52.51 -22.31
CA PRO A 646 4.29 -51.56 -23.41
C PRO A 646 3.19 -51.53 -24.48
N ILE A 647 2.91 -50.30 -24.98
CA ILE A 647 1.93 -50.03 -26.03
C ILE A 647 2.67 -49.81 -27.36
N THR A 648 2.25 -50.49 -28.44
CA THR A 648 2.83 -50.28 -29.78
C THR A 648 2.03 -49.20 -30.52
N VAL A 649 2.68 -48.09 -30.84
CA VAL A 649 2.15 -46.96 -31.62
C VAL A 649 2.68 -47.07 -33.06
N SER A 650 1.84 -47.51 -33.99
CA SER A 650 2.21 -47.71 -35.39
C SER A 650 1.62 -46.67 -36.36
N SER A 651 0.72 -45.83 -35.87
CA SER A 651 0.11 -44.69 -36.57
C SER A 651 0.08 -43.46 -35.63
N THR A 652 -0.18 -42.29 -36.17
CA THR A 652 -0.32 -41.07 -35.36
C THR A 652 -1.48 -41.22 -34.39
N GLU A 653 -1.19 -41.19 -33.10
CA GLU A 653 -2.20 -41.28 -32.02
C GLU A 653 -1.73 -40.55 -30.75
N THR A 654 -2.68 -40.21 -29.86
CA THR A 654 -2.40 -39.59 -28.57
C THR A 654 -2.78 -40.57 -27.46
N ILE A 655 -1.82 -40.82 -26.57
CA ILE A 655 -2.05 -41.64 -25.38
C ILE A 655 -2.32 -40.67 -24.21
N HIS A 656 -3.46 -40.84 -23.56
CA HIS A 656 -3.77 -40.19 -22.28
C HIS A 656 -3.65 -41.20 -21.14
N ALA A 657 -3.11 -40.80 -20.00
CA ALA A 657 -2.97 -41.67 -18.84
C ALA A 657 -3.20 -40.96 -17.54
N ILE A 658 -3.76 -41.65 -16.54
CA ILE A 658 -3.85 -41.24 -15.13
C ILE A 658 -3.26 -42.33 -14.25
N ALA A 659 -2.74 -41.89 -13.10
CA ALA A 659 -2.33 -42.79 -12.02
C ALA A 659 -3.27 -42.69 -10.83
N THR A 660 -3.53 -43.80 -10.18
CA THR A 660 -4.30 -43.87 -8.90
C THR A 660 -3.55 -44.71 -7.90
N ALA A 661 -3.56 -44.34 -6.64
CA ALA A 661 -2.98 -45.15 -5.56
C ALA A 661 -3.85 -45.04 -4.30
N ALA A 662 -3.75 -46.02 -3.42
CA ALA A 662 -4.45 -46.00 -2.15
C ALA A 662 -4.05 -44.76 -1.34
N ASN A 663 -5.02 -44.01 -0.79
CA ASN A 663 -4.87 -42.75 -0.05
C ASN A 663 -4.35 -41.56 -0.87
N TYR A 664 -4.39 -41.64 -2.21
CA TYR A 664 -4.06 -40.53 -3.11
C TYR A 664 -5.30 -40.12 -3.90
N VAL A 665 -5.40 -38.86 -4.24
CA VAL A 665 -6.26 -38.38 -5.33
C VAL A 665 -5.60 -38.83 -6.63
N SER A 666 -6.43 -39.17 -7.63
CA SER A 666 -5.94 -39.49 -8.95
C SER A 666 -5.07 -38.35 -9.51
N SER A 667 -4.03 -38.73 -10.28
CA SER A 667 -3.16 -37.75 -10.92
C SER A 667 -3.94 -36.86 -11.90
N ALA A 668 -3.35 -35.74 -12.29
CA ALA A 668 -3.72 -35.07 -13.53
C ALA A 668 -3.52 -36.03 -14.73
N VAL A 669 -4.25 -35.78 -15.83
CA VAL A 669 -4.12 -36.54 -17.07
C VAL A 669 -2.79 -36.20 -17.72
N ALA A 670 -1.93 -37.20 -17.86
CA ALA A 670 -0.75 -37.11 -18.70
C ALA A 670 -1.16 -37.37 -20.17
N SER A 671 -0.59 -36.62 -21.08
CA SER A 671 -0.89 -36.73 -22.52
C SER A 671 0.39 -36.77 -23.33
N ALA A 672 0.49 -37.74 -24.24
CA ALA A 672 1.61 -37.88 -25.15
C ALA A 672 1.13 -38.16 -26.59
N MET A 673 1.38 -37.22 -27.48
CA MET A 673 1.07 -37.36 -28.89
C MET A 673 2.28 -37.94 -29.64
N TYR A 674 2.08 -39.05 -30.31
CA TYR A 674 3.06 -39.71 -31.20
C TYR A 674 2.64 -39.51 -32.64
N THR A 675 3.45 -38.83 -33.43
CA THR A 675 3.25 -38.66 -34.86
C THR A 675 4.20 -39.59 -35.59
N ILE A 676 3.69 -40.59 -36.31
CA ILE A 676 4.51 -41.46 -37.13
C ILE A 676 4.59 -40.86 -38.54
N GLN A 677 5.75 -40.33 -38.87
CA GLN A 677 5.99 -39.61 -40.11
C GLN A 677 7.23 -40.14 -40.81
N LEU A 678 7.02 -40.68 -41.98
CA LEU A 678 8.11 -41.14 -42.84
C LEU A 678 8.99 -39.91 -43.25
N THR A 679 10.27 -40.14 -43.52
CA THR A 679 11.18 -39.11 -44.02
C THR A 679 11.30 -39.23 -45.55
N ALA A 680 11.21 -38.14 -46.28
CA ALA A 680 11.44 -38.12 -47.72
C ALA A 680 12.88 -38.51 -48.07
N ALA A 681 13.08 -39.14 -49.21
CA ALA A 681 14.41 -39.47 -49.70
C ALA A 681 15.23 -38.20 -49.98
N MET A 682 16.53 -38.34 -49.95
CA MET A 682 17.43 -37.20 -50.24
C MET A 682 17.53 -36.98 -51.76
N PRO A 683 17.34 -35.72 -52.24
CA PRO A 683 17.44 -35.44 -53.68
C PRO A 683 18.79 -35.79 -54.30
N ALA A 684 18.79 -36.22 -55.53
CA ALA A 684 19.94 -36.59 -56.35
C ALA A 684 20.15 -35.55 -57.48
N PHE A 685 21.42 -35.26 -57.81
CA PHE A 685 21.82 -34.29 -58.82
C PHE A 685 22.45 -34.97 -60.02
N SER A 686 22.11 -34.48 -61.23
CA SER A 686 22.75 -34.94 -62.50
C SER A 686 23.01 -33.75 -63.41
N PRO A 687 24.23 -33.50 -63.89
CA PRO A 687 25.47 -34.24 -63.60
C PRO A 687 25.90 -34.12 -62.14
N ALA A 688 26.78 -34.97 -61.65
CA ALA A 688 27.30 -34.96 -60.34
C ALA A 688 28.09 -33.64 -60.02
N ALA A 689 28.31 -33.36 -58.71
CA ALA A 689 29.18 -32.28 -58.27
C ALA A 689 30.59 -32.40 -58.85
N GLY A 690 31.23 -31.28 -59.25
CA GLY A 690 32.55 -31.30 -59.83
C GLY A 690 33.04 -29.97 -60.37
N THR A 691 34.28 -29.96 -60.96
CA THR A 691 34.87 -28.78 -61.61
C THR A 691 34.64 -28.88 -63.16
N TYR A 692 34.09 -27.81 -63.70
CA TYR A 692 33.71 -27.66 -65.09
C TYR A 692 34.34 -26.41 -65.70
N THR A 693 34.67 -26.52 -66.97
CA THR A 693 35.22 -25.34 -67.71
C THR A 693 34.13 -24.53 -68.40
N THR A 694 32.90 -25.03 -68.42
CA THR A 694 31.78 -24.34 -69.05
C THR A 694 30.56 -24.45 -68.13
N ALA A 695 29.58 -23.63 -68.36
CA ALA A 695 28.30 -23.64 -67.61
C ALA A 695 27.69 -25.04 -67.67
N GLN A 696 27.12 -25.51 -66.57
CA GLN A 696 26.44 -26.78 -66.42
C GLN A 696 24.91 -26.65 -66.27
N THR A 697 24.19 -27.64 -66.82
CA THR A 697 22.74 -27.72 -66.70
C THR A 697 22.42 -28.90 -65.81
N VAL A 698 21.98 -28.61 -64.59
CA VAL A 698 21.79 -29.56 -63.47
C VAL A 698 20.32 -29.95 -63.36
N THR A 699 20.01 -31.21 -63.30
CA THR A 699 18.68 -31.76 -62.94
C THR A 699 18.71 -32.34 -61.55
N ILE A 700 17.58 -32.16 -60.80
CA ILE A 700 17.38 -32.67 -59.44
C ILE A 700 16.21 -33.64 -59.44
N SER A 701 16.37 -34.81 -58.83
CA SER A 701 15.34 -35.85 -58.73
C SER A 701 15.21 -36.39 -57.32
N ASP A 702 14.04 -36.91 -56.98
CA ASP A 702 13.76 -37.54 -55.67
C ASP A 702 12.97 -38.84 -55.84
N ALA A 703 13.23 -39.84 -55.00
CA ALA A 703 12.61 -41.15 -55.02
C ALA A 703 11.28 -41.23 -54.26
N THR A 704 10.95 -40.23 -53.44
CA THR A 704 9.73 -40.19 -52.61
C THR A 704 8.52 -39.94 -53.50
N PRO A 705 7.49 -40.77 -53.47
CA PRO A 705 6.28 -40.53 -54.25
C PRO A 705 5.63 -39.18 -53.93
N GLY A 706 5.41 -38.34 -54.97
CA GLY A 706 4.76 -37.03 -54.84
C GLY A 706 5.59 -35.96 -54.18
N ALA A 707 6.90 -36.19 -54.03
CA ALA A 707 7.78 -35.18 -53.41
C ALA A 707 7.91 -33.95 -54.30
N LEU A 708 7.89 -32.81 -53.68
CA LEU A 708 8.27 -31.51 -54.20
C LEU A 708 9.69 -31.23 -53.76
N ILE A 709 10.54 -30.85 -54.73
CA ILE A 709 11.93 -30.51 -54.42
C ILE A 709 12.05 -28.99 -54.32
N TYR A 710 12.75 -28.52 -53.26
CA TYR A 710 13.08 -27.12 -53.05
C TYR A 710 14.59 -26.98 -53.00
N TYR A 711 15.12 -25.91 -53.55
CA TYR A 711 16.58 -25.70 -53.64
C TYR A 711 16.99 -24.28 -53.39
N THR A 712 18.28 -24.07 -53.08
CA THR A 712 18.96 -22.81 -52.95
C THR A 712 20.29 -22.81 -53.70
N LEU A 713 20.74 -21.60 -54.10
CA LEU A 713 22.01 -21.38 -54.83
C LEU A 713 22.94 -20.41 -54.08
N ASP A 714 22.50 -19.91 -52.92
CA ASP A 714 23.17 -18.91 -52.09
C ASP A 714 23.98 -19.50 -50.92
N GLY A 715 24.06 -20.84 -50.85
CA GLY A 715 24.76 -21.57 -49.81
C GLY A 715 23.93 -21.78 -48.54
N THR A 716 22.69 -21.31 -48.49
CA THR A 716 21.77 -21.55 -47.36
C THR A 716 21.10 -22.93 -47.49
N ASN A 717 20.69 -23.51 -46.36
CA ASN A 717 19.91 -24.74 -46.37
C ASN A 717 18.48 -24.45 -46.87
N PRO A 718 17.98 -25.14 -47.88
CA PRO A 718 16.64 -24.95 -48.42
C PRO A 718 15.57 -25.35 -47.40
N THR A 719 14.46 -24.64 -47.45
CA THR A 719 13.21 -24.92 -46.71
C THR A 719 12.09 -25.09 -47.72
N THR A 720 10.89 -25.47 -47.27
CA THR A 720 9.70 -25.55 -48.15
C THR A 720 9.24 -24.17 -48.65
N SER A 721 9.82 -23.07 -48.16
CA SER A 721 9.62 -21.72 -48.67
C SER A 721 10.68 -21.30 -49.70
N SER A 722 11.72 -22.13 -49.93
CA SER A 722 12.75 -21.88 -50.92
C SER A 722 12.23 -22.11 -52.34
N THR A 723 13.05 -21.80 -53.36
CA THR A 723 12.67 -21.99 -54.75
C THR A 723 12.30 -23.42 -55.04
N LYS A 724 11.09 -23.64 -55.53
CA LYS A 724 10.63 -24.97 -55.96
C LYS A 724 11.33 -25.35 -57.24
N TYR A 725 11.84 -26.55 -57.30
CA TYR A 725 12.44 -27.08 -58.49
C TYR A 725 11.35 -27.48 -59.51
N THR A 726 11.39 -26.83 -60.67
CA THR A 726 10.42 -27.05 -61.78
C THR A 726 11.11 -27.49 -63.08
N GLY A 727 12.43 -27.50 -63.11
CA GLY A 727 13.20 -27.92 -64.26
C GLY A 727 14.70 -27.61 -64.12
N PRO A 728 15.53 -27.97 -65.10
CA PRO A 728 16.97 -27.89 -65.07
C PRO A 728 17.52 -26.51 -64.70
N ILE A 729 18.60 -26.46 -63.91
CA ILE A 729 19.25 -25.26 -63.39
C ILE A 729 20.57 -25.05 -64.11
N THR A 730 20.77 -23.87 -64.70
CA THR A 730 22.04 -23.54 -65.38
C THR A 730 23.02 -22.91 -64.38
N ILE A 731 24.19 -23.49 -64.19
CA ILE A 731 25.29 -23.02 -63.38
C ILE A 731 26.43 -22.50 -64.23
N SER A 732 26.58 -21.18 -64.29
CA SER A 732 27.59 -20.48 -65.08
C SER A 732 28.79 -19.92 -64.33
N SER A 733 28.78 -20.03 -63.00
CA SER A 733 29.91 -19.69 -62.10
C SER A 733 30.01 -20.73 -61.00
N THR A 734 31.12 -20.72 -60.24
CA THR A 734 31.24 -21.65 -59.10
C THR A 734 30.10 -21.43 -58.14
N GLN A 735 29.30 -22.50 -57.94
CA GLN A 735 28.10 -22.45 -57.11
C GLN A 735 27.75 -23.81 -56.52
N THR A 736 27.18 -23.78 -55.33
CA THR A 736 26.69 -24.99 -54.64
C THR A 736 25.15 -24.96 -54.65
N ILE A 737 24.56 -26.07 -55.10
CA ILE A 737 23.11 -26.28 -55.00
C ILE A 737 22.85 -27.07 -53.73
N HIS A 738 22.02 -26.58 -52.87
CA HIS A 738 21.43 -27.32 -51.78
C HIS A 738 19.99 -27.66 -52.13
N ALA A 739 19.52 -28.87 -51.85
CA ALA A 739 18.16 -29.29 -52.14
C ALA A 739 17.57 -30.18 -51.05
N ILE A 740 16.25 -30.01 -50.81
CA ILE A 740 15.45 -30.92 -49.98
C ILE A 740 14.24 -31.42 -50.77
N ALA A 741 13.75 -32.58 -50.40
CA ALA A 741 12.47 -33.09 -50.83
C ALA A 741 11.44 -33.00 -49.69
N ALA A 742 10.21 -32.58 -50.02
CA ALA A 742 9.07 -32.54 -49.13
C ALA A 742 7.86 -33.23 -49.78
N ALA A 743 7.22 -34.12 -49.05
CA ALA A 743 6.04 -34.83 -49.50
C ALA A 743 4.96 -34.83 -48.39
N SER A 744 3.70 -34.92 -48.80
CA SER A 744 2.59 -35.03 -47.82
C SER A 744 2.79 -36.29 -46.98
N SER A 745 2.62 -36.17 -45.65
CA SER A 745 2.81 -37.25 -44.67
C SER A 745 4.26 -37.73 -44.49
N TYR A 746 5.23 -37.00 -45.01
CA TYR A 746 6.67 -37.21 -44.77
C TYR A 746 7.30 -36.00 -44.09
N SER A 747 8.25 -36.20 -43.24
CA SER A 747 9.19 -35.16 -42.89
C SER A 747 10.10 -34.84 -44.08
N ASN A 748 10.58 -33.60 -44.14
CA ASN A 748 11.51 -33.19 -45.18
C ASN A 748 12.76 -34.09 -45.19
N SER A 749 13.31 -34.31 -46.38
CA SER A 749 14.60 -35.00 -46.50
C SER A 749 15.73 -34.28 -45.81
N ALA A 750 16.83 -34.98 -45.59
CA ALA A 750 18.11 -34.32 -45.34
C ALA A 750 18.47 -33.43 -46.53
N VAL A 751 19.28 -32.39 -46.29
CA VAL A 751 19.78 -31.50 -47.34
C VAL A 751 20.79 -32.23 -48.21
N ALA A 752 20.49 -32.39 -49.50
CA ALA A 752 21.44 -32.81 -50.52
C ALA A 752 22.25 -31.60 -50.99
N SER A 753 23.55 -31.74 -51.19
CA SER A 753 24.45 -30.69 -51.63
C SER A 753 25.33 -31.10 -52.79
N ALA A 754 25.43 -30.24 -53.81
CA ALA A 754 26.29 -30.45 -54.98
C ALA A 754 26.99 -29.14 -55.36
N THR A 755 28.32 -29.15 -55.33
CA THR A 755 29.13 -27.97 -55.70
C THR A 755 29.61 -28.13 -57.13
N TYR A 756 29.37 -27.11 -57.92
CA TYR A 756 29.85 -26.97 -59.29
C TYR A 756 30.86 -25.83 -59.31
N THR A 757 32.11 -26.10 -59.67
CA THR A 757 33.17 -25.15 -59.77
C THR A 757 33.36 -24.72 -61.23
N ILE A 758 33.15 -23.45 -61.58
CA ILE A 758 33.38 -22.90 -62.88
C ILE A 758 34.65 -22.05 -62.76
N GLN A 759 35.66 -22.35 -63.62
CA GLN A 759 36.98 -21.72 -63.51
C GLN A 759 36.91 -20.22 -63.79
N PRO A 760 37.45 -19.39 -62.89
CA PRO A 760 37.41 -17.95 -63.08
C PRO A 760 38.31 -17.48 -64.26
N PRO A 761 38.01 -16.33 -64.93
CA PRO A 761 38.78 -15.78 -66.01
C PRO A 761 40.21 -15.36 -65.56
N PRO A 762 41.22 -15.45 -66.49
CA PRO A 762 42.59 -15.06 -66.21
C PRO A 762 42.73 -13.58 -65.82
N THR A 763 43.58 -13.27 -64.83
CA THR A 763 43.90 -11.90 -64.40
C THR A 763 45.33 -11.80 -63.84
N PHE A 764 45.75 -10.62 -63.41
CA PHE A 764 47.09 -10.45 -62.80
C PHE A 764 46.99 -9.47 -61.62
N ALA A 765 47.93 -9.63 -60.67
CA ALA A 765 48.18 -8.66 -59.60
C ALA A 765 49.40 -7.84 -59.94
N PHE A 766 49.48 -6.55 -59.50
CA PHE A 766 50.49 -5.57 -59.82
C PHE A 766 50.97 -4.82 -58.59
N ALA A 767 52.30 -4.71 -58.42
CA ALA A 767 52.88 -4.04 -57.25
C ALA A 767 54.23 -3.38 -57.58
N GLY A 768 54.61 -2.33 -56.89
CA GLY A 768 55.90 -1.63 -57.04
C GLY A 768 56.64 -1.60 -55.68
N SER A 769 57.98 -1.82 -55.76
CA SER A 769 58.86 -1.76 -54.58
C SER A 769 60.21 -1.12 -54.93
N PRO A 770 60.68 -0.13 -54.15
CA PRO A 770 60.06 0.46 -52.94
C PRO A 770 58.83 1.33 -53.31
N SER A 771 57.94 1.51 -52.37
CA SER A 771 56.75 2.38 -52.51
C SER A 771 57.09 3.88 -52.37
N SER A 772 58.31 4.23 -52.01
CA SER A 772 58.81 5.59 -51.97
C SER A 772 60.23 5.65 -52.49
N LEU A 773 60.56 6.72 -53.23
CA LEU A 773 61.84 6.95 -53.83
C LEU A 773 62.30 8.41 -53.65
N THR A 774 63.52 8.62 -53.23
CA THR A 774 64.12 9.96 -53.12
C THR A 774 65.17 10.06 -54.18
N VAL A 775 65.06 11.08 -55.06
CA VAL A 775 65.95 11.30 -56.20
C VAL A 775 66.48 12.71 -56.07
N ALA A 776 67.79 12.90 -56.15
CA ALA A 776 68.37 14.22 -56.18
C ALA A 776 68.16 14.87 -57.58
N SER A 777 68.05 16.20 -57.66
CA SER A 777 67.86 16.91 -58.91
C SER A 777 69.04 16.61 -59.87
N GLY A 778 68.71 16.21 -61.10
CA GLY A 778 69.74 15.76 -62.12
C GLY A 778 70.11 14.30 -62.00
N SER A 779 69.51 13.53 -61.08
CA SER A 779 69.74 12.09 -60.88
C SER A 779 68.51 11.25 -61.22
N GLN A 780 68.69 9.98 -61.19
CA GLN A 780 67.61 9.01 -61.44
C GLN A 780 67.57 7.98 -60.29
N GLY A 781 66.35 7.44 -60.05
CA GLY A 781 66.18 6.33 -59.14
C GLY A 781 65.19 5.30 -59.73
N THR A 782 65.27 4.09 -59.23
CA THR A 782 64.51 3.00 -59.79
C THR A 782 63.52 2.34 -58.80
N VAL A 783 62.45 1.84 -59.35
CA VAL A 783 61.46 1.06 -58.61
C VAL A 783 61.16 -0.26 -59.40
N THR A 784 61.25 -1.33 -58.75
CA THR A 784 60.88 -2.63 -59.38
C THR A 784 59.38 -2.81 -59.34
N LEU A 785 58.78 -2.98 -60.48
CA LEU A 785 57.40 -3.27 -60.68
C LEU A 785 57.23 -4.76 -60.96
N THR A 786 56.29 -5.39 -60.22
CA THR A 786 56.07 -6.83 -60.32
C THR A 786 54.67 -7.10 -60.82
N VAL A 787 54.56 -7.94 -61.86
CA VAL A 787 53.31 -8.44 -62.37
C VAL A 787 53.18 -9.94 -62.03
N THR A 788 52.17 -10.31 -61.26
CA THR A 788 51.95 -11.72 -60.85
C THR A 788 50.67 -12.24 -61.54
N PRO A 789 50.83 -13.23 -62.41
CA PRO A 789 49.65 -13.81 -63.14
C PRO A 789 48.74 -14.62 -62.19
N GLN A 790 47.48 -14.58 -62.45
CA GLN A 790 46.45 -15.32 -61.72
C GLN A 790 45.48 -16.00 -62.71
N ASN A 791 44.96 -17.16 -62.33
CA ASN A 791 44.02 -17.94 -63.08
C ASN A 791 44.49 -18.24 -64.55
N GLY A 792 45.82 -18.44 -64.72
CA GLY A 792 46.40 -18.78 -66.03
C GLY A 792 46.61 -17.55 -66.93
N PHE A 793 46.73 -16.37 -66.41
CA PHE A 793 46.99 -15.17 -67.17
C PHE A 793 48.43 -15.21 -67.81
N ASP A 794 48.46 -15.10 -69.14
CA ASP A 794 49.68 -15.20 -69.95
C ASP A 794 49.83 -14.06 -70.96
N SER A 795 49.03 -13.01 -70.83
CA SER A 795 48.99 -11.90 -71.83
C SER A 795 49.99 -10.80 -71.49
N THR A 796 50.44 -10.07 -72.49
CA THR A 796 51.42 -8.97 -72.35
C THR A 796 50.85 -7.79 -71.60
N VAL A 797 51.57 -7.28 -70.62
CA VAL A 797 51.21 -6.13 -69.75
C VAL A 797 52.17 -4.93 -70.17
N SER A 798 51.57 -3.79 -70.46
CA SER A 798 52.20 -2.50 -70.71
C SER A 798 52.01 -1.52 -69.54
N PHE A 799 52.97 -0.54 -69.42
CA PHE A 799 52.97 0.36 -68.28
C PHE A 799 52.94 1.82 -68.70
N ALA A 800 52.31 2.66 -67.86
CA ALA A 800 52.30 4.13 -68.03
C ALA A 800 52.33 4.83 -66.66
N CYS A 801 53.00 5.95 -66.56
CA CYS A 801 53.00 6.78 -65.37
C CYS A 801 52.06 7.95 -65.46
N THR A 802 51.46 8.31 -64.30
CA THR A 802 50.70 9.53 -64.15
C THR A 802 51.11 10.22 -62.82
N GLY A 803 50.89 11.49 -62.67
CA GLY A 803 51.21 12.20 -61.44
C GLY A 803 52.69 12.64 -61.36
N LEU A 804 53.37 12.68 -62.45
CA LEU A 804 54.76 13.14 -62.54
C LEU A 804 54.88 14.70 -62.38
N GLN A 805 55.90 15.15 -61.67
CA GLN A 805 56.22 16.58 -61.58
C GLN A 805 56.78 17.05 -62.97
N PRO A 806 56.65 18.33 -63.33
CA PRO A 806 57.08 18.81 -64.63
C PRO A 806 58.56 18.60 -65.05
N SER A 807 59.43 18.40 -64.07
CA SER A 807 60.87 18.08 -64.26
C SER A 807 61.17 16.60 -64.12
N VAL A 808 60.20 15.72 -64.00
CA VAL A 808 60.43 14.27 -63.81
C VAL A 808 59.92 13.51 -65.00
N SER A 809 60.71 12.62 -65.49
CA SER A 809 60.32 11.64 -66.53
C SER A 809 60.37 10.25 -65.99
N CYS A 810 59.54 9.37 -66.49
CA CYS A 810 59.53 7.95 -66.17
C CYS A 810 59.85 7.09 -67.44
N THR A 811 60.54 6.03 -67.25
CA THR A 811 60.85 5.07 -68.29
C THR A 811 60.73 3.63 -67.70
N PHE A 812 60.33 2.70 -68.55
CA PHE A 812 60.20 1.30 -68.13
C PHE A 812 61.20 0.45 -68.94
N SER A 813 61.88 -0.47 -68.23
CA SER A 813 62.78 -1.41 -68.91
C SER A 813 62.63 -2.79 -68.29
N PRO A 814 62.10 -3.76 -69.06
CA PRO A 814 61.50 -3.60 -70.38
C PRO A 814 60.16 -2.88 -70.35
N ALA A 815 59.77 -2.26 -71.47
CA ALA A 815 58.56 -1.45 -71.65
C ALA A 815 57.26 -2.29 -71.49
N THR A 816 57.36 -3.55 -71.69
CA THR A 816 56.29 -4.52 -71.53
C THR A 816 56.78 -5.83 -70.94
N VAL A 817 55.97 -6.56 -70.20
CA VAL A 817 56.27 -7.89 -69.70
C VAL A 817 55.17 -8.86 -70.03
N THR A 818 55.46 -10.13 -70.32
CA THR A 818 54.52 -11.16 -70.60
C THR A 818 54.74 -12.34 -69.60
N PRO A 819 53.87 -12.55 -68.61
CA PRO A 819 54.07 -13.64 -67.72
C PRO A 819 53.95 -14.97 -68.47
N SER A 820 54.65 -15.98 -68.03
CA SER A 820 54.56 -17.35 -68.53
C SER A 820 54.43 -18.31 -67.29
N GLY A 821 53.33 -18.99 -67.20
CA GLY A 821 53.03 -19.83 -66.04
C GLY A 821 52.56 -19.00 -64.79
N THR A 822 52.87 -19.46 -63.59
CA THR A 822 52.50 -18.83 -62.35
C THR A 822 53.55 -17.88 -61.76
N GLY A 823 54.69 -17.75 -62.40
CA GLY A 823 55.81 -16.92 -61.96
C GLY A 823 55.55 -15.44 -62.18
N ALA A 824 55.85 -14.65 -61.16
CA ALA A 824 55.79 -13.19 -61.26
C ALA A 824 56.92 -12.68 -62.20
N VAL A 825 56.63 -11.69 -63.07
CA VAL A 825 57.60 -11.02 -63.93
C VAL A 825 57.70 -9.58 -63.54
N THR A 826 58.92 -9.01 -63.76
CA THR A 826 59.23 -7.65 -63.29
C THR A 826 59.69 -6.72 -64.41
N THR A 827 59.40 -5.43 -64.26
CA THR A 827 60.08 -4.36 -65.02
C THR A 827 60.59 -3.31 -64.05
N GLN A 828 61.62 -2.60 -64.48
CA GLN A 828 62.16 -1.52 -63.72
C GLN A 828 61.54 -0.19 -64.20
N LEU A 829 60.98 0.54 -63.32
CA LEU A 829 60.55 1.94 -63.49
C LEU A 829 61.74 2.80 -63.09
N THR A 830 62.25 3.65 -63.99
CA THR A 830 63.22 4.67 -63.69
C THR A 830 62.57 6.03 -63.69
N LEU A 831 62.68 6.75 -62.55
CA LEU A 831 62.23 8.10 -62.43
C LEU A 831 63.49 9.01 -62.47
N SER A 832 63.59 9.93 -63.46
CA SER A 832 64.69 10.82 -63.67
C SER A 832 64.25 12.26 -63.45
N ALA A 833 64.94 13.00 -62.55
CA ALA A 833 64.67 14.40 -62.26
C ALA A 833 65.69 15.26 -63.06
N SER A 834 65.25 16.14 -63.95
CA SER A 834 66.12 17.08 -64.71
C SER A 834 66.41 18.29 -63.86
N THR A 835 67.63 18.89 -64.05
CA THR A 835 68.01 20.19 -63.51
C THR A 835 67.24 21.28 -64.30
N GLY A 836 66.11 21.73 -63.83
CA GLY A 836 65.33 22.78 -64.48
C GLY A 836 65.68 24.17 -63.95
N THR A 837 66.31 24.95 -64.75
CA THR A 837 66.39 26.43 -64.55
C THR A 837 65.12 27.10 -65.12
N GLY A 838 64.40 27.80 -64.29
CA GLY A 838 63.80 29.09 -64.59
C GLY A 838 62.39 29.24 -65.09
N SER A 839 61.77 29.93 -64.34
CA SER A 839 60.96 31.12 -64.57
C SER A 839 59.44 30.91 -64.64
N LEU A 840 58.94 31.53 -63.63
CA LEU A 840 57.49 31.88 -63.42
C LEU A 840 56.80 32.53 -64.60
N ARG A 841 55.68 32.18 -65.01
CA ARG A 841 54.61 33.07 -65.39
C ARG A 841 53.25 32.59 -64.95
N TRP A 842 52.62 33.48 -64.21
CA TRP A 842 51.28 33.51 -63.86
C TRP A 842 50.38 33.80 -65.01
N ASN A 843 49.29 33.19 -65.21
CA ASN A 843 48.03 33.85 -65.46
C ASN A 843 46.77 32.98 -65.31
N SER A 844 46.02 33.53 -64.38
CA SER A 844 44.53 33.74 -64.36
C SER A 844 43.55 32.77 -64.98
N ARG A 845 42.76 32.29 -64.11
CA ARG A 845 41.29 32.11 -64.16
C ARG A 845 40.50 32.42 -65.46
N PRO A 846 39.28 31.99 -65.68
CA PRO A 846 38.23 31.44 -64.73
C PRO A 846 37.18 30.43 -65.31
N LEU A 847 36.26 30.12 -64.49
CA LEU A 847 34.82 29.91 -64.71
C LEU A 847 34.23 28.50 -64.63
N PHE A 848 33.37 28.41 -63.63
CA PHE A 848 32.28 27.46 -63.46
C PHE A 848 31.32 27.43 -64.70
N PRO A 849 30.36 26.43 -64.81
CA PRO A 849 29.16 26.37 -63.95
C PRO A 849 28.60 24.99 -63.70
N ALA A 850 28.04 24.88 -62.46
CA ALA A 850 26.61 24.73 -62.17
C ALA A 850 25.93 23.35 -62.39
N ALA A 851 25.29 23.01 -61.34
CA ALA A 851 24.34 21.90 -61.08
C ALA A 851 23.09 21.85 -62.00
N PRO A 852 22.17 20.93 -61.88
CA PRO A 852 21.15 21.00 -60.81
C PRO A 852 20.63 19.62 -60.26
N LEU A 853 20.21 19.72 -59.07
CA LEU A 853 18.87 19.45 -58.43
C LEU A 853 17.83 18.60 -59.16
N ALA A 854 17.20 17.71 -58.37
CA ALA A 854 15.74 17.56 -58.15
C ALA A 854 15.50 16.39 -57.21
N LEU A 855 14.96 16.58 -56.03
CA LEU A 855 13.57 16.75 -55.56
C LEU A 855 12.60 15.61 -55.96
N ALA A 856 12.06 14.99 -54.96
CA ALA A 856 10.64 14.90 -54.58
C ALA A 856 10.40 13.72 -53.64
N VAL A 857 9.97 13.96 -52.40
CA VAL A 857 8.61 14.23 -51.87
C VAL A 857 7.68 13.01 -51.93
N GLY A 858 7.20 12.66 -50.81
CA GLY A 858 5.78 12.23 -50.72
C GLY A 858 5.50 11.11 -49.74
N PHE A 859 5.12 11.48 -48.57
CA PHE A 859 3.84 11.36 -47.88
C PHE A 859 3.40 10.00 -47.29
N LEU A 860 3.26 10.03 -45.98
CA LEU A 860 2.04 9.77 -45.15
C LEU A 860 1.47 8.36 -45.12
N TRP A 861 1.24 7.77 -44.02
CA TRP A 861 0.25 7.95 -42.96
C TRP A 861 0.18 6.75 -41.99
N LEU A 862 0.06 7.14 -40.76
CA LEU A 862 -0.76 6.63 -39.65
C LEU A 862 -0.85 5.11 -39.32
N GLY A 863 -0.63 4.88 -38.06
CA GLY A 863 -1.38 3.84 -37.40
C GLY A 863 -0.77 3.29 -36.10
N LYS A 864 -0.96 4.03 -35.03
CA LYS A 864 -1.31 3.61 -33.66
C LYS A 864 -0.82 2.26 -33.11
N ARG A 865 -0.19 2.44 -31.99
CA ARG A 865 -0.38 1.75 -30.68
C ARG A 865 0.62 0.69 -30.23
N ARG A 866 1.16 1.06 -29.14
CA ARG A 866 1.47 0.40 -27.84
C ARG A 866 2.83 -0.25 -27.67
N ARG A 867 3.57 0.46 -26.80
CA ARG A 867 4.14 -0.01 -25.52
C ARG A 867 5.00 -1.26 -25.60
N VAL A 868 6.21 -1.26 -25.18
CA VAL A 868 6.71 -1.23 -23.83
C VAL A 868 8.16 -1.72 -23.84
N TRP A 869 9.04 -0.99 -23.16
CA TRP A 869 10.24 -1.44 -22.45
C TRP A 869 11.32 -2.21 -23.24
N MET A 870 12.54 -2.03 -23.17
CA MET A 870 13.50 -1.68 -22.10
C MET A 870 14.88 -1.58 -22.74
N VAL A 871 15.58 -0.56 -22.43
CA VAL A 871 16.77 -0.51 -21.57
C VAL A 871 18.10 -1.02 -22.14
N LEU A 872 19.03 -0.11 -22.03
CA LEU A 872 20.47 -0.24 -21.80
C LEU A 872 21.35 -0.63 -22.99
N LEU A 873 22.44 -0.11 -23.22
CA LEU A 873 23.50 0.58 -22.48
C LEU A 873 24.59 0.97 -23.46
N LEU A 874 25.18 2.06 -23.17
CA LEU A 874 26.61 2.39 -23.06
C LEU A 874 27.39 2.29 -24.37
N ALA A 875 28.28 3.08 -24.63
CA ALA A 875 29.06 4.09 -23.93
C ALA A 875 29.97 4.75 -24.92
N MET A 876 30.24 5.93 -24.63
CA MET A 876 31.56 6.58 -24.51
C MET A 876 32.44 6.52 -25.77
N THR A 877 33.07 7.47 -26.15
CA THR A 877 33.79 8.56 -25.48
C THR A 877 34.37 9.53 -26.47
N PHE A 878 34.49 10.65 -26.00
CA PHE A 878 35.47 11.70 -25.90
C PHE A 878 35.55 12.63 -27.13
N ALA A 879 35.18 13.82 -26.93
CA ALA A 879 35.84 14.95 -26.29
C ALA A 879 37.00 15.47 -27.15
N GLY A 880 37.20 16.63 -27.39
CA GLY A 880 36.91 17.92 -26.79
C GLY A 880 37.50 18.94 -27.73
N ALA A 881 36.85 19.98 -27.91
CA ALA A 881 37.00 21.24 -27.25
C ALA A 881 38.28 22.03 -27.57
N GLY A 882 38.00 23.20 -27.91
CA GLY A 882 38.81 24.37 -27.57
C GLY A 882 39.18 25.22 -28.75
N MET A 883 38.41 26.17 -29.08
CA MET A 883 38.44 27.58 -28.67
C MET A 883 39.84 28.20 -28.76
N LEU A 884 40.05 29.17 -29.51
CA LEU A 884 39.84 30.59 -29.30
C LEU A 884 40.87 31.43 -30.06
N THR A 885 40.38 32.30 -30.79
CA THR A 885 40.61 33.77 -30.80
C THR A 885 41.98 34.32 -30.99
N ALA A 886 42.03 35.05 -32.00
CA ALA A 886 42.19 36.50 -31.99
C ALA A 886 43.58 37.08 -32.12
N CYS A 887 43.60 37.82 -33.16
CA CYS A 887 44.21 39.19 -33.31
C CYS A 887 45.69 39.40 -33.09
N GLY A 888 46.22 39.97 -34.12
CA GLY A 888 47.16 41.11 -33.93
C GLY A 888 48.47 41.07 -34.61
N GLY A 889 48.53 41.67 -35.75
CA GLY A 889 49.46 42.68 -36.13
C GLY A 889 51.01 42.38 -36.18
N GLY A 890 51.58 42.60 -37.28
CA GLY A 890 52.97 42.99 -37.32
C GLY A 890 53.88 42.19 -38.24
N SER A 891 54.00 42.62 -39.49
CA SER A 891 55.22 42.44 -40.28
C SER A 891 56.36 43.16 -39.57
N PRO A 892 57.65 42.88 -39.84
CA PRO A 892 58.23 42.43 -41.11
C PRO A 892 59.45 41.49 -41.00
N SER A 893 59.99 41.21 -42.14
CA SER A 893 61.35 40.84 -42.52
C SER A 893 61.70 39.38 -42.71
N GLN A 894 61.92 39.09 -43.96
CA GLN A 894 62.73 37.99 -44.49
C GLN A 894 64.04 37.75 -43.71
N PRO A 895 64.55 36.53 -43.68
CA PRO A 895 65.41 36.08 -44.82
C PRO A 895 65.27 34.56 -45.16
N SER A 896 65.47 34.32 -46.40
CA SER A 896 66.06 33.15 -47.08
C SER A 896 65.65 31.74 -46.68
N SER A 897 65.02 31.06 -47.61
CA SER A 897 64.78 29.63 -47.70
C SER A 897 65.93 28.71 -47.45
N PRO A 898 65.62 27.52 -46.91
CA PRO A 898 66.21 26.29 -47.44
C PRO A 898 65.18 25.55 -48.33
N ASN A 899 65.65 24.95 -49.40
CA ASN A 899 64.97 24.10 -50.33
C ASN A 899 64.11 23.02 -49.52
N VAL A 900 62.84 23.08 -49.69
CA VAL A 900 61.93 21.98 -49.20
C VAL A 900 61.91 20.95 -50.35
N PRO A 901 62.28 19.69 -50.11
CA PRO A 901 62.15 18.63 -51.13
C PRO A 901 60.68 18.52 -51.63
N ALA A 902 60.49 18.57 -52.90
CA ALA A 902 59.16 18.43 -53.49
C ALA A 902 58.75 16.96 -53.58
N THR A 903 57.68 16.61 -52.87
CA THR A 903 57.15 15.23 -52.88
C THR A 903 55.87 15.11 -53.74
N SER A 904 55.84 14.11 -54.59
CA SER A 904 54.66 13.79 -55.43
C SER A 904 54.38 12.27 -55.43
N THR A 905 53.13 11.93 -55.70
CA THR A 905 52.73 10.55 -55.87
C THR A 905 52.66 10.21 -57.36
N VAL A 906 53.50 9.34 -57.76
CA VAL A 906 53.51 8.80 -59.12
C VAL A 906 52.68 7.54 -59.17
N THR A 907 51.64 7.52 -59.94
CA THR A 907 50.79 6.30 -60.16
C THR A 907 51.25 5.62 -61.44
N VAL A 908 51.55 4.34 -61.32
CA VAL A 908 51.88 3.48 -62.43
C VAL A 908 50.69 2.58 -62.74
N ASN A 909 50.21 2.65 -63.93
CA ASN A 909 49.16 1.80 -64.43
C ASN A 909 49.77 0.69 -65.29
N ALA A 910 49.39 -0.58 -65.02
CA ALA A 910 49.74 -1.76 -65.79
C ALA A 910 48.47 -2.25 -66.50
N THR A 911 48.53 -2.41 -67.79
CA THR A 911 47.35 -2.70 -68.63
C THR A 911 47.60 -3.89 -69.57
N SER A 912 46.70 -4.81 -69.67
CA SER A 912 46.62 -5.91 -70.61
C SER A 912 45.23 -6.14 -71.12
N GLY A 913 44.92 -5.69 -72.36
CA GLY A 913 43.59 -5.69 -72.89
C GLY A 913 42.61 -4.85 -72.05
N SER A 914 41.56 -5.43 -71.52
CA SER A 914 40.62 -4.79 -70.63
C SER A 914 41.02 -4.83 -69.11
N ILE A 915 42.02 -5.56 -68.76
CA ILE A 915 42.52 -5.70 -67.38
C ILE A 915 43.52 -4.61 -67.09
N GLN A 916 43.22 -3.80 -66.10
CA GLN A 916 44.09 -2.71 -65.62
C GLN A 916 44.34 -2.84 -64.13
N GLN A 917 45.58 -2.70 -63.69
CA GLN A 917 46.01 -2.63 -62.32
C GLN A 917 46.92 -1.41 -62.10
N SER A 918 47.00 -0.88 -60.94
CA SER A 918 47.81 0.30 -60.63
C SER A 918 48.59 0.12 -59.32
N ALA A 919 49.76 0.74 -59.26
CA ALA A 919 50.61 0.89 -58.09
C ALA A 919 51.07 2.32 -57.92
N THR A 920 51.21 2.80 -56.71
CA THR A 920 51.67 4.18 -56.43
C THR A 920 53.11 4.15 -55.87
N VAL A 921 53.84 5.13 -56.24
CA VAL A 921 55.24 5.40 -55.69
C VAL A 921 55.27 6.85 -55.25
N THR A 922 55.64 7.10 -53.98
CA THR A 922 55.90 8.46 -53.47
C THR A 922 57.28 8.88 -53.89
N LEU A 923 57.37 9.87 -54.73
CA LEU A 923 58.63 10.43 -55.20
C LEU A 923 58.94 11.74 -54.46
N THR A 924 60.14 11.82 -53.87
CA THR A 924 60.72 13.03 -53.29
C THR A 924 61.88 13.43 -54.10
N VAL A 925 61.90 14.69 -54.67
CA VAL A 925 63.01 15.22 -55.40
C VAL A 925 63.69 16.27 -54.53
N ASN A 926 64.99 16.05 -54.20
CA ASN A 926 65.80 16.92 -53.35
C ASN A 926 66.67 17.85 -54.18
#